data_87d3d79bbf8013052d0281fba3dc1cab
#
_entry.id   87d3d79bbf8013052d0281fba3dc1cab
#
_cell.length_a   1.000
_cell.length_b   1.000
_cell.length_c   1.000
_cell.angle_alpha   90.00
_cell.angle_beta   90.00
_cell.angle_gamma   90.00
#
_symmetry.space_group_name_H-M   'P 1'
#
loop_
_entity.id
_entity.type
_entity.pdbx_description
1 polymer ?
#
loop_
_entity_poly.entity_id
_entity_poly.type
_entity_poly.pdbx_seq_one_letter_code
_entity_poly.pdbx_strand_id
1 'polypeptide(L)'
;MILLIPLGGKGIRFKSQKFNEPKVLINVENKPIIFWLLDNIKFNEDIEFIYIPYNYEYTSYNFENLLINRYTNFKFKFLRLEHDTLGASHTINIALNQLLNENIIDSPILCLDADNFYTIDIIEKWNKGNMIFTFIDYSFKNKNYSYILKNEENKILMIREKELFENYNNNYYACCGAYGFQSYKELYKYTCKIIEKGIKFKNEYYTSCVIQEMINDNIDIYNNTIENRYYFSLGTPEQIEYFKYIFLFDLDGTLIDTDTHYINIWNIILNKYNIIVDKVFFEKNIKGKSDKLFLQSLFPNIKEKELLDISKQKDELFMDKLENIKIFDGVLDFLQKLQNSRLGIITSCNKNAVEAILNLFNLNKYINIIVSSNDVTNHKPNPEPYIYGLSKLSNFVEDMNKVIVFEDSISGYMSAYNANINNIFFKINNIFDITIPQCKIFNNYNELSFETILLNNSYIEIVKNCINIPFKYIENTHDILKSGGYICDVYSYKIHLNNNDELNIIIKKSNNNNSLSETAKKLNLYLNEKYFYDNLAHKIDYLLNIPKCYGTYSDDNNISIILENLNNKKGCFNINLNNNINLILKIIDNISKLHIKFYYNKKDLVKDNFIKTVKDISYYDKLITERYEQFKLRNQIFLSNKIITIMDNISKNFKKITNILSTYPLSLCHGDVKSPNIFYEDFNKPYFLDFQYIHLNKGISDIIFLLVESVDFDKNICDIAIKYYYTLLLQNNISYDYEKYKIDLQASLCCFSFFVCIWFNTEDINSLNDKSFPLKFLQNLIKYMDYLIDNFFLDFLIK
;
A
#
# COMPACT_ATOMS: atom_id res chain seq x y z
N MET A 1 -33.22 -29.31 -2.04
CA MET A 1 -31.99 -28.89 -1.31
C MET A 1 -32.15 -27.48 -0.75
N ILE A 2 -31.48 -27.17 0.35
CA ILE A 2 -31.49 -25.86 1.00
C ILE A 2 -30.18 -25.12 0.68
N LEU A 3 -30.25 -23.83 0.33
CA LEU A 3 -29.08 -22.94 0.33
C LEU A 3 -29.10 -22.16 1.64
N LEU A 4 -28.03 -22.25 2.44
CA LEU A 4 -27.91 -21.56 3.71
C LEU A 4 -26.82 -20.46 3.63
N ILE A 5 -27.18 -19.22 3.93
CA ILE A 5 -26.26 -18.08 3.92
C ILE A 5 -26.23 -17.46 5.34
N PRO A 6 -25.26 -17.83 6.19
CA PRO A 6 -25.22 -17.38 7.57
C PRO A 6 -24.68 -15.95 7.71
N LEU A 7 -25.46 -15.05 8.33
CA LEU A 7 -25.14 -13.63 8.53
C LEU A 7 -25.13 -13.21 10.01
N GLY A 8 -24.64 -14.09 10.91
CA GLY A 8 -24.60 -13.79 12.35
C GLY A 8 -23.40 -12.94 12.82
N GLY A 9 -22.42 -12.71 11.98
CA GLY A 9 -21.16 -12.08 12.36
C GLY A 9 -21.24 -10.53 12.46
N LYS A 10 -20.44 -9.94 13.37
CA LYS A 10 -20.38 -8.47 13.63
C LYS A 10 -19.62 -7.64 12.61
N GLY A 11 -18.88 -8.23 11.70
CA GLY A 11 -18.05 -7.49 10.73
C GLY A 11 -16.99 -6.56 11.35
N ILE A 12 -16.39 -6.93 12.48
CA ILE A 12 -15.48 -6.09 13.30
C ILE A 12 -14.33 -5.48 12.49
N ARG A 13 -13.78 -6.21 11.51
CA ARG A 13 -12.68 -5.74 10.64
C ARG A 13 -13.08 -4.51 9.80
N PHE A 14 -14.35 -4.41 9.41
CA PHE A 14 -14.86 -3.27 8.65
C PHE A 14 -15.20 -2.09 9.56
N LYS A 15 -15.78 -2.37 10.74
CA LYS A 15 -16.08 -1.32 11.74
C LYS A 15 -14.83 -0.56 12.18
N SER A 16 -13.66 -1.22 12.25
CA SER A 16 -12.38 -0.56 12.56
C SER A 16 -11.89 0.41 11.46
N GLN A 17 -12.40 0.29 10.23
CA GLN A 17 -12.07 1.15 9.08
C GLN A 17 -13.19 2.14 8.72
N LYS A 18 -14.06 2.50 9.67
CA LYS A 18 -15.13 3.50 9.54
C LYS A 18 -16.31 3.10 8.63
N PHE A 19 -16.47 1.83 8.28
CA PHE A 19 -17.72 1.38 7.66
C PHE A 19 -18.82 1.29 8.73
N ASN A 20 -19.91 1.99 8.50
CA ASN A 20 -21.05 2.03 9.44
C ASN A 20 -22.10 0.95 9.14
N GLU A 21 -22.15 0.49 7.90
CA GLU A 21 -23.09 -0.52 7.44
C GLU A 21 -22.69 -1.92 7.89
N PRO A 22 -23.65 -2.85 8.07
CA PRO A 22 -23.34 -4.27 8.20
C PRO A 22 -22.54 -4.78 7.01
N LYS A 23 -21.57 -5.66 7.27
CA LYS A 23 -20.56 -6.10 6.30
C LYS A 23 -21.10 -6.38 4.90
N VAL A 24 -22.14 -7.20 4.78
CA VAL A 24 -22.63 -7.63 3.47
C VAL A 24 -23.48 -6.58 2.74
N LEU A 25 -23.79 -5.46 3.40
CA LEU A 25 -24.45 -4.29 2.81
C LEU A 25 -23.47 -3.21 2.35
N ILE A 26 -22.17 -3.35 2.65
CA ILE A 26 -21.15 -2.45 2.15
C ILE A 26 -21.15 -2.50 0.61
N ASN A 27 -21.18 -1.33 -0.02
CA ASN A 27 -21.14 -1.21 -1.47
C ASN A 27 -19.74 -1.43 -2.02
N VAL A 28 -19.64 -2.30 -3.01
CA VAL A 28 -18.44 -2.56 -3.80
C VAL A 28 -18.85 -2.46 -5.28
N GLU A 29 -18.28 -1.52 -6.01
CA GLU A 29 -18.65 -1.25 -7.42
C GLU A 29 -20.19 -1.00 -7.55
N ASN A 30 -20.72 -0.08 -6.72
CA ASN A 30 -22.14 0.30 -6.65
C ASN A 30 -23.13 -0.83 -6.32
N LYS A 31 -22.63 -1.91 -5.75
CA LYS A 31 -23.42 -3.10 -5.44
C LYS A 31 -23.10 -3.63 -4.04
N PRO A 32 -24.07 -3.86 -3.14
CA PRO A 32 -23.84 -4.53 -1.87
C PRO A 32 -23.14 -5.88 -2.02
N ILE A 33 -22.25 -6.21 -1.08
CA ILE A 33 -21.49 -7.48 -1.11
C ILE A 33 -22.39 -8.69 -1.32
N ILE A 34 -23.51 -8.78 -0.60
CA ILE A 34 -24.44 -9.92 -0.74
C ILE A 34 -24.99 -10.09 -2.18
N PHE A 35 -25.13 -8.99 -2.92
CA PHE A 35 -25.62 -9.07 -4.29
C PHE A 35 -24.61 -9.69 -5.26
N TRP A 36 -23.30 -9.59 -4.97
CA TRP A 36 -22.29 -10.30 -5.76
C TRP A 36 -22.47 -11.82 -5.68
N LEU A 37 -22.79 -12.34 -4.50
CA LEU A 37 -23.13 -13.76 -4.36
C LEU A 37 -24.44 -14.10 -5.06
N LEU A 38 -25.54 -13.41 -4.73
CA LEU A 38 -26.88 -13.75 -5.18
C LEU A 38 -27.07 -13.58 -6.70
N ASP A 39 -26.44 -12.58 -7.34
CA ASP A 39 -26.50 -12.38 -8.80
C ASP A 39 -25.80 -13.54 -9.58
N ASN A 40 -24.93 -14.32 -8.93
CA ASN A 40 -24.25 -15.47 -9.51
C ASN A 40 -24.90 -16.82 -9.16
N ILE A 41 -25.96 -16.83 -8.34
CA ILE A 41 -26.73 -18.04 -8.05
C ILE A 41 -27.76 -18.27 -9.13
N LYS A 42 -27.70 -19.41 -9.81
CA LYS A 42 -28.73 -19.89 -10.71
C LYS A 42 -29.83 -20.62 -9.93
N PHE A 43 -30.85 -19.88 -9.49
CA PHE A 43 -31.98 -20.46 -8.78
C PHE A 43 -32.79 -21.34 -9.73
N ASN A 44 -32.99 -22.60 -9.36
CA ASN A 44 -33.73 -23.60 -10.11
C ASN A 44 -34.69 -24.39 -9.21
N GLU A 45 -35.48 -25.31 -9.79
CA GLU A 45 -36.46 -26.12 -9.06
C GLU A 45 -35.87 -27.05 -8.00
N ASP A 46 -34.58 -27.38 -8.09
CA ASP A 46 -33.90 -28.20 -7.08
C ASP A 46 -33.69 -27.44 -5.77
N ILE A 47 -33.72 -26.12 -5.80
CA ILE A 47 -33.57 -25.25 -4.61
C ILE A 47 -34.95 -25.06 -3.98
N GLU A 48 -35.11 -25.59 -2.82
CA GLU A 48 -36.36 -25.48 -2.06
C GLU A 48 -36.58 -24.05 -1.56
N PHE A 49 -35.53 -23.47 -0.95
CA PHE A 49 -35.45 -22.08 -0.55
C PHE A 49 -34.01 -21.69 -0.22
N ILE A 50 -33.75 -20.37 -0.21
CA ILE A 50 -32.53 -19.76 0.32
C ILE A 50 -32.83 -19.33 1.76
N TYR A 51 -32.11 -19.94 2.72
CA TYR A 51 -32.27 -19.68 4.13
C TYR A 51 -31.20 -18.71 4.63
N ILE A 52 -31.62 -17.58 5.19
CA ILE A 52 -30.72 -16.51 5.64
C ILE A 52 -30.99 -16.20 7.12
N PRO A 53 -30.24 -16.85 8.04
CA PRO A 53 -30.15 -16.39 9.41
C PRO A 53 -29.27 -15.13 9.48
N TYR A 54 -29.85 -14.02 9.98
CA TYR A 54 -29.16 -12.73 9.96
C TYR A 54 -29.22 -12.03 11.32
N ASN A 55 -28.17 -11.25 11.63
CA ASN A 55 -28.06 -10.47 12.86
C ASN A 55 -29.12 -9.37 12.91
N TYR A 56 -29.68 -9.07 14.08
CA TYR A 56 -30.69 -8.05 14.29
C TYR A 56 -30.29 -6.65 13.74
N GLU A 57 -28.98 -6.32 13.64
CA GLU A 57 -28.50 -5.06 13.09
C GLU A 57 -28.99 -4.81 11.65
N TYR A 58 -29.22 -5.85 10.87
CA TYR A 58 -29.70 -5.73 9.47
C TYR A 58 -31.15 -5.23 9.38
N THR A 59 -31.95 -5.32 10.44
CA THR A 59 -33.36 -4.90 10.45
C THR A 59 -33.52 -3.40 10.17
N SER A 60 -32.58 -2.57 10.65
CA SER A 60 -32.59 -1.12 10.40
C SER A 60 -32.41 -0.74 8.93
N TYR A 61 -31.92 -1.66 8.11
CA TYR A 61 -31.69 -1.49 6.68
C TYR A 61 -32.80 -2.10 5.80
N ASN A 62 -33.90 -2.54 6.39
CA ASN A 62 -35.02 -3.19 5.69
C ASN A 62 -34.53 -4.39 4.82
N PHE A 63 -33.60 -5.17 5.38
CA PHE A 63 -32.81 -6.18 4.68
C PHE A 63 -33.64 -7.23 3.94
N GLU A 64 -34.67 -7.78 4.56
CA GLU A 64 -35.50 -8.79 3.93
C GLU A 64 -36.20 -8.25 2.68
N ASN A 65 -36.84 -7.08 2.78
CA ASN A 65 -37.51 -6.46 1.64
C ASN A 65 -36.51 -6.05 0.56
N LEU A 66 -35.31 -5.65 0.91
CA LEU A 66 -34.25 -5.34 -0.04
C LEU A 66 -33.93 -6.56 -0.93
N LEU A 67 -33.86 -7.76 -0.35
CA LEU A 67 -33.61 -9.00 -1.08
C LEU A 67 -34.84 -9.47 -1.86
N ILE A 68 -36.01 -9.52 -1.23
CA ILE A 68 -37.26 -9.98 -1.88
C ILE A 68 -37.59 -9.12 -3.09
N ASN A 69 -37.46 -7.80 -2.99
CA ASN A 69 -37.79 -6.89 -4.10
C ASN A 69 -36.84 -7.02 -5.26
N ARG A 70 -35.56 -7.33 -5.01
CA ARG A 70 -34.57 -7.50 -6.07
C ARG A 70 -34.64 -8.87 -6.74
N TYR A 71 -34.83 -9.93 -5.96
CA TYR A 71 -34.76 -11.32 -6.41
C TYR A 71 -36.13 -11.98 -6.36
N THR A 72 -37.06 -11.48 -7.16
CA THR A 72 -38.47 -11.92 -7.16
C THR A 72 -38.65 -13.40 -7.53
N ASN A 73 -37.65 -13.99 -8.21
CA ASN A 73 -37.67 -15.40 -8.59
C ASN A 73 -37.13 -16.34 -7.50
N PHE A 74 -36.52 -15.78 -6.44
CA PHE A 74 -35.93 -16.58 -5.36
C PHE A 74 -36.97 -16.82 -4.26
N LYS A 75 -36.92 -18.00 -3.69
CA LYS A 75 -37.71 -18.31 -2.50
C LYS A 75 -36.84 -18.13 -1.28
N PHE A 76 -37.05 -17.04 -0.56
CA PHE A 76 -36.29 -16.74 0.66
C PHE A 76 -37.03 -17.25 1.89
N LYS A 77 -36.25 -17.74 2.86
CA LYS A 77 -36.65 -17.95 4.25
C LYS A 77 -35.68 -17.17 5.13
N PHE A 78 -36.18 -16.38 6.04
CA PHE A 78 -35.34 -15.54 6.91
C PHE A 78 -35.47 -16.00 8.37
N LEU A 79 -34.36 -15.87 9.11
CA LEU A 79 -34.36 -16.04 10.56
C LEU A 79 -33.61 -14.86 11.18
N ARG A 80 -34.31 -13.96 11.81
CA ARG A 80 -33.72 -12.89 12.56
C ARG A 80 -33.13 -13.43 13.87
N LEU A 81 -31.88 -13.16 14.12
CA LEU A 81 -31.18 -13.54 15.34
C LEU A 81 -31.32 -12.42 16.37
N GLU A 82 -31.71 -12.75 17.59
CA GLU A 82 -31.91 -11.77 18.66
C GLU A 82 -30.61 -11.40 19.37
N HIS A 83 -29.56 -12.21 19.22
CA HIS A 83 -28.27 -12.05 19.86
C HIS A 83 -27.13 -12.33 18.89
N ASP A 84 -25.95 -11.79 19.20
CA ASP A 84 -24.73 -12.07 18.46
C ASP A 84 -24.34 -13.54 18.58
N THR A 85 -23.84 -14.09 17.48
CA THR A 85 -23.36 -15.45 17.45
C THR A 85 -21.83 -15.52 17.62
N LEU A 86 -21.34 -16.64 18.08
CA LEU A 86 -19.91 -16.92 18.29
C LEU A 86 -19.28 -17.61 17.05
N GLY A 87 -19.56 -17.11 15.85
CA GLY A 87 -19.02 -17.64 14.60
C GLY A 87 -20.06 -18.28 13.68
N ALA A 88 -19.62 -18.65 12.47
CA ALA A 88 -20.49 -19.16 11.40
C ALA A 88 -21.26 -20.42 11.84
N SER A 89 -20.57 -21.40 12.44
CA SER A 89 -21.22 -22.65 12.88
C SER A 89 -22.21 -22.47 14.00
N HIS A 90 -22.05 -21.46 14.87
CA HIS A 90 -23.07 -21.12 15.87
C HIS A 90 -24.32 -20.55 15.18
N THR A 91 -24.18 -19.70 14.20
CA THR A 91 -25.27 -19.19 13.36
C THR A 91 -26.00 -20.33 12.63
N ILE A 92 -25.24 -21.24 12.02
CA ILE A 92 -25.74 -22.42 11.32
C ILE A 92 -26.53 -23.32 12.30
N ASN A 93 -25.99 -23.58 13.50
CA ASN A 93 -26.66 -24.41 14.50
C ASN A 93 -28.06 -23.87 14.89
N ILE A 94 -28.16 -22.55 15.16
CA ILE A 94 -29.43 -21.90 15.50
C ILE A 94 -30.41 -22.03 14.31
N ALA A 95 -29.95 -21.79 13.09
CA ALA A 95 -30.78 -21.91 11.89
C ALA A 95 -31.29 -23.35 11.68
N LEU A 96 -30.42 -24.35 11.83
CA LEU A 96 -30.81 -25.75 11.66
C LEU A 96 -31.72 -26.24 12.76
N ASN A 97 -31.56 -25.78 14.00
CA ASN A 97 -32.49 -26.05 15.09
C ASN A 97 -33.92 -25.55 14.76
N GLN A 98 -34.01 -24.35 14.14
CA GLN A 98 -35.31 -23.82 13.71
C GLN A 98 -35.95 -24.71 12.64
N LEU A 99 -35.17 -25.22 11.64
CA LEU A 99 -35.69 -26.13 10.63
C LEU A 99 -36.22 -27.44 11.25
N LEU A 100 -35.52 -27.95 12.27
CA LEU A 100 -36.00 -29.14 13.01
C LEU A 100 -37.29 -28.87 13.74
N ASN A 101 -37.44 -27.75 14.44
CA ASN A 101 -38.66 -27.35 15.17
C ASN A 101 -39.83 -27.17 14.22
N GLU A 102 -39.61 -26.75 12.99
CA GLU A 102 -40.60 -26.61 11.93
C GLU A 102 -40.90 -27.94 11.20
N ASN A 103 -40.27 -29.03 11.61
CA ASN A 103 -40.41 -30.36 11.01
C ASN A 103 -40.12 -30.39 9.50
N ILE A 104 -39.15 -29.60 9.04
CA ILE A 104 -38.70 -29.62 7.64
C ILE A 104 -38.08 -31.01 7.32
N ILE A 105 -38.45 -31.55 6.16
CA ILE A 105 -37.92 -32.85 5.70
C ILE A 105 -36.41 -32.74 5.52
N ASP A 106 -35.68 -33.78 5.96
CA ASP A 106 -34.24 -33.82 5.79
C ASP A 106 -33.85 -33.75 4.33
N SER A 107 -32.97 -32.85 4.00
CA SER A 107 -32.51 -32.60 2.63
C SER A 107 -31.06 -32.16 2.58
N PRO A 108 -30.39 -32.32 1.44
CA PRO A 108 -29.05 -31.76 1.25
C PRO A 108 -29.01 -30.24 1.43
N ILE A 109 -27.93 -29.75 2.04
CA ILE A 109 -27.78 -28.32 2.34
C ILE A 109 -26.40 -27.82 1.86
N LEU A 110 -26.38 -26.69 1.16
CA LEU A 110 -25.17 -25.99 0.74
C LEU A 110 -25.06 -24.69 1.53
N CYS A 111 -24.02 -24.60 2.37
CA CYS A 111 -23.71 -23.41 3.13
C CYS A 111 -22.78 -22.53 2.29
N LEU A 112 -23.12 -21.25 2.13
CA LEU A 112 -22.34 -20.27 1.37
C LEU A 112 -22.00 -19.05 2.24
N ASP A 113 -20.71 -18.73 2.35
CA ASP A 113 -20.27 -17.51 3.00
C ASP A 113 -20.69 -16.30 2.17
N ALA A 114 -21.38 -15.34 2.76
CA ALA A 114 -22.06 -14.24 2.08
C ALA A 114 -21.11 -13.19 1.47
N ASP A 115 -19.85 -13.24 1.81
CA ASP A 115 -18.79 -12.34 1.37
C ASP A 115 -17.90 -12.93 0.29
N ASN A 116 -18.30 -14.08 -0.26
CA ASN A 116 -17.65 -14.74 -1.38
C ASN A 116 -18.64 -14.88 -2.55
N PHE A 117 -18.14 -14.88 -3.77
CA PHE A 117 -18.98 -15.21 -4.93
C PHE A 117 -18.21 -15.98 -6.01
N TYR A 118 -18.95 -16.64 -6.88
CA TYR A 118 -18.42 -17.57 -7.86
C TYR A 118 -18.99 -17.22 -9.23
N THR A 119 -18.12 -17.05 -10.22
CA THR A 119 -18.57 -16.79 -11.62
C THR A 119 -18.89 -18.06 -12.39
N ILE A 120 -18.81 -19.21 -11.73
CA ILE A 120 -19.31 -20.50 -12.21
C ILE A 120 -20.56 -20.89 -11.42
N ASP A 121 -21.35 -21.82 -11.97
CA ASP A 121 -22.48 -22.41 -11.23
C ASP A 121 -21.98 -23.37 -10.15
N ILE A 122 -21.82 -22.84 -8.93
CA ILE A 122 -21.32 -23.62 -7.78
C ILE A 122 -22.31 -24.73 -7.38
N ILE A 123 -23.59 -24.54 -7.67
CA ILE A 123 -24.65 -25.51 -7.36
C ILE A 123 -24.57 -26.70 -8.30
N GLU A 124 -24.40 -26.47 -9.60
CA GLU A 124 -24.21 -27.54 -10.58
C GLU A 124 -22.94 -28.36 -10.31
N LYS A 125 -21.89 -27.72 -9.78
CA LYS A 125 -20.65 -28.39 -9.41
C LYS A 125 -20.77 -29.26 -8.15
N TRP A 126 -21.85 -29.13 -7.38
CA TRP A 126 -22.08 -29.90 -6.18
C TRP A 126 -22.93 -31.15 -6.45
N ASN A 127 -22.42 -32.30 -6.07
CA ASN A 127 -23.09 -33.61 -6.21
C ASN A 127 -24.14 -33.92 -5.13
N LYS A 128 -24.50 -32.91 -4.30
CA LYS A 128 -25.42 -33.03 -3.14
C LYS A 128 -24.93 -33.96 -2.01
N GLY A 129 -23.63 -34.37 -2.03
CA GLY A 129 -22.95 -35.11 -0.97
C GLY A 129 -22.14 -34.18 -0.05
N ASN A 130 -21.40 -34.81 0.89
CA ASN A 130 -20.45 -34.06 1.74
C ASN A 130 -19.26 -33.59 0.92
N MET A 131 -19.20 -32.31 0.62
CA MET A 131 -18.21 -31.73 -0.29
C MET A 131 -17.79 -30.32 0.17
N ILE A 132 -16.48 -30.04 0.09
CA ILE A 132 -15.93 -28.70 0.30
C ILE A 132 -15.38 -28.19 -1.00
N PHE A 133 -15.70 -26.94 -1.32
CA PHE A 133 -15.08 -26.26 -2.44
C PHE A 133 -13.83 -25.51 -1.99
N THR A 134 -12.75 -25.67 -2.77
CA THR A 134 -11.48 -24.99 -2.51
C THR A 134 -10.94 -24.31 -3.76
N PHE A 135 -9.96 -23.47 -3.56
CA PHE A 135 -9.10 -22.88 -4.59
C PHE A 135 -7.63 -23.01 -4.14
N ILE A 136 -6.69 -22.71 -5.03
CA ILE A 136 -5.26 -22.71 -4.67
C ILE A 136 -4.89 -21.33 -4.17
N ASP A 137 -4.51 -21.23 -2.89
CA ASP A 137 -4.08 -19.97 -2.29
C ASP A 137 -2.60 -19.73 -2.55
N TYR A 138 -2.30 -18.79 -3.45
CA TYR A 138 -0.94 -18.36 -3.75
C TYR A 138 -0.42 -17.30 -2.76
N SER A 139 -1.32 -16.68 -1.98
CA SER A 139 -1.01 -15.67 -0.96
C SER A 139 -0.92 -16.25 0.46
N PHE A 140 -0.66 -17.53 0.57
CA PHE A 140 -0.69 -18.35 1.79
C PHE A 140 0.07 -17.78 3.00
N LYS A 141 0.98 -16.82 2.80
CA LYS A 141 1.71 -16.14 3.88
C LYS A 141 0.77 -15.49 4.91
N ASN A 142 -0.40 -15.02 4.47
CA ASN A 142 -1.37 -14.32 5.31
C ASN A 142 -2.29 -15.25 6.11
N LYS A 143 -2.31 -16.56 5.80
CA LYS A 143 -3.09 -17.59 6.51
C LYS A 143 -4.55 -17.17 6.79
N ASN A 144 -5.24 -16.64 5.78
CA ASN A 144 -6.56 -16.04 5.94
C ASN A 144 -7.72 -17.05 5.90
N TYR A 145 -7.48 -18.28 5.43
CA TYR A 145 -8.49 -19.28 5.12
C TYR A 145 -8.37 -20.53 6.00
N SER A 146 -9.37 -21.39 5.94
CA SER A 146 -9.20 -22.80 6.36
C SER A 146 -8.54 -23.56 5.24
N TYR A 147 -7.56 -24.42 5.54
CA TYR A 147 -6.81 -25.22 4.57
C TYR A 147 -7.08 -26.71 4.76
N ILE A 148 -7.10 -27.45 3.65
CA ILE A 148 -7.34 -28.89 3.67
C ILE A 148 -6.11 -29.68 3.25
N LEU A 149 -6.02 -30.88 3.81
CA LEU A 149 -5.18 -31.96 3.34
C LEU A 149 -6.06 -33.03 2.70
N LYS A 150 -5.77 -33.46 1.48
CA LYS A 150 -6.55 -34.43 0.73
C LYS A 150 -5.68 -35.50 0.11
N ASN A 151 -6.26 -36.67 -0.19
CA ASN A 151 -5.61 -37.71 -0.97
C ASN A 151 -5.82 -37.51 -2.50
N GLU A 152 -5.29 -38.43 -3.30
CA GLU A 152 -5.38 -38.41 -4.77
C GLU A 152 -6.84 -38.52 -5.27
N GLU A 153 -7.71 -39.21 -4.52
CA GLU A 153 -9.15 -39.34 -4.83
C GLU A 153 -9.98 -38.14 -4.41
N ASN A 154 -9.35 -37.06 -4.01
CA ASN A 154 -9.98 -35.83 -3.47
C ASN A 154 -10.74 -36.03 -2.15
N LYS A 155 -10.57 -37.14 -1.44
CA LYS A 155 -11.09 -37.29 -0.09
C LYS A 155 -10.27 -36.46 0.88
N ILE A 156 -10.95 -35.66 1.72
CA ILE A 156 -10.30 -34.79 2.70
C ILE A 156 -9.88 -35.62 3.90
N LEU A 157 -8.61 -35.54 4.25
CA LEU A 157 -8.00 -36.22 5.37
C LEU A 157 -7.99 -35.36 6.64
N MET A 158 -7.84 -34.05 6.47
CA MET A 158 -7.77 -33.09 7.56
C MET A 158 -8.11 -31.69 7.07
N ILE A 159 -8.67 -30.85 7.97
CA ILE A 159 -8.88 -29.44 7.76
C ILE A 159 -8.37 -28.64 8.96
N ARG A 160 -7.71 -27.49 8.71
CA ARG A 160 -7.21 -26.60 9.76
C ARG A 160 -7.63 -25.17 9.50
N GLU A 161 -8.06 -24.49 10.55
CA GLU A 161 -8.43 -23.09 10.49
C GLU A 161 -7.19 -22.19 10.58
N LYS A 162 -6.93 -21.39 9.54
CA LYS A 162 -5.82 -20.41 9.48
C LYS A 162 -4.43 -20.98 9.79
N GLU A 163 -4.22 -22.23 9.47
CA GLU A 163 -2.98 -22.96 9.70
C GLU A 163 -2.64 -23.82 8.48
N LEU A 164 -1.40 -23.72 8.00
CA LEU A 164 -0.91 -24.48 6.84
C LEU A 164 -0.42 -25.87 7.28
N PHE A 165 -0.46 -26.80 6.34
CA PHE A 165 0.17 -28.11 6.50
C PHE A 165 1.64 -28.03 6.07
N GLU A 166 2.55 -28.52 6.90
CA GLU A 166 3.96 -28.64 6.57
C GLU A 166 4.18 -29.68 5.47
N ASN A 167 5.07 -29.41 4.51
CA ASN A 167 5.53 -30.35 3.48
C ASN A 167 4.54 -30.80 2.40
N TYR A 168 3.62 -29.95 1.97
CA TYR A 168 2.76 -30.26 0.83
C TYR A 168 3.19 -29.51 -0.43
N ASN A 169 3.51 -30.25 -1.51
CA ASN A 169 3.91 -29.82 -2.87
C ASN A 169 3.43 -28.44 -3.35
N ASN A 170 3.77 -27.35 -2.66
CA ASN A 170 3.49 -25.94 -2.98
C ASN A 170 2.03 -25.55 -3.36
N ASN A 171 1.05 -26.46 -3.23
CA ASN A 171 -0.35 -26.16 -3.48
C ASN A 171 -1.14 -26.13 -2.17
N TYR A 172 -1.47 -24.94 -1.69
CA TYR A 172 -2.29 -24.77 -0.50
C TYR A 172 -3.77 -24.67 -0.91
N TYR A 173 -4.52 -25.76 -0.65
CA TYR A 173 -5.96 -25.83 -0.93
C TYR A 173 -6.73 -25.09 0.17
N ALA A 174 -7.19 -23.89 -0.13
CA ALA A 174 -7.93 -23.03 0.77
C ALA A 174 -9.44 -23.15 0.53
N CYS A 175 -10.24 -23.22 1.60
CA CYS A 175 -11.70 -23.22 1.48
C CYS A 175 -12.20 -21.89 0.93
N CYS A 176 -13.08 -21.95 -0.07
CA CYS A 176 -13.63 -20.76 -0.72
C CYS A 176 -15.01 -20.34 -0.16
N GLY A 177 -15.41 -20.87 1.00
CA GLY A 177 -16.66 -20.49 1.66
C GLY A 177 -17.92 -21.19 1.12
N ALA A 178 -17.76 -22.29 0.39
CA ALA A 178 -18.86 -23.15 -0.04
C ALA A 178 -18.68 -24.56 0.54
N TYR A 179 -19.67 -25.01 1.33
CA TYR A 179 -19.65 -26.25 2.07
C TYR A 179 -20.95 -27.01 1.87
N GLY A 180 -20.93 -28.12 1.16
CA GLY A 180 -22.08 -28.98 0.92
C GLY A 180 -22.14 -30.13 1.88
N PHE A 181 -23.36 -30.45 2.36
CA PHE A 181 -23.63 -31.57 3.23
C PHE A 181 -24.86 -32.35 2.71
N GLN A 182 -24.82 -33.67 2.75
CA GLN A 182 -25.89 -34.54 2.26
C GLN A 182 -27.17 -34.46 3.09
N SER A 183 -27.08 -34.02 4.35
CA SER A 183 -28.20 -33.92 5.30
C SER A 183 -28.01 -32.73 6.23
N TYR A 184 -29.02 -31.84 6.32
CA TYR A 184 -28.98 -30.76 7.27
C TYR A 184 -29.12 -31.25 8.73
N LYS A 185 -29.79 -32.40 8.96
CA LYS A 185 -29.90 -33.01 10.30
C LYS A 185 -28.56 -33.57 10.76
N GLU A 186 -27.80 -34.19 9.87
CA GLU A 186 -26.43 -34.63 10.17
C GLU A 186 -25.54 -33.41 10.49
N LEU A 187 -25.58 -32.35 9.68
CA LEU A 187 -24.86 -31.11 9.96
C LEU A 187 -25.23 -30.53 11.32
N TYR A 188 -26.53 -30.52 11.68
CA TYR A 188 -26.98 -30.06 12.99
C TYR A 188 -26.36 -30.86 14.13
N LYS A 189 -26.33 -32.16 14.03
CA LYS A 189 -25.67 -33.04 15.02
C LYS A 189 -24.23 -32.63 15.28
N TYR A 190 -23.46 -32.35 14.23
CA TYR A 190 -22.05 -31.96 14.36
C TYR A 190 -21.86 -30.51 14.82
N THR A 191 -22.75 -29.60 14.46
CA THR A 191 -22.75 -28.26 15.03
C THR A 191 -23.04 -28.28 16.53
N CYS A 192 -23.96 -29.10 17.01
CA CYS A 192 -24.19 -29.33 18.44
C CYS A 192 -22.94 -29.90 19.11
N LYS A 193 -22.35 -30.94 18.51
CA LYS A 193 -21.16 -31.61 19.05
C LYS A 193 -19.99 -30.63 19.32
N ILE A 194 -19.68 -29.71 18.37
CA ILE A 194 -18.61 -28.74 18.57
C ILE A 194 -18.95 -27.68 19.63
N ILE A 195 -20.20 -27.27 19.72
CA ILE A 195 -20.67 -26.30 20.72
C ILE A 195 -20.59 -26.91 22.13
N GLU A 196 -21.13 -28.11 22.33
CA GLU A 196 -21.11 -28.84 23.59
C GLU A 196 -19.70 -29.13 24.09
N LYS A 197 -18.80 -29.53 23.19
CA LYS A 197 -17.40 -29.78 23.50
C LYS A 197 -16.54 -28.50 23.60
N GLY A 198 -17.07 -27.32 23.22
CA GLY A 198 -16.32 -26.07 23.19
C GLY A 198 -15.19 -26.03 22.16
N ILE A 199 -15.32 -26.80 21.04
CA ILE A 199 -14.30 -26.86 19.97
C ILE A 199 -14.39 -25.61 19.11
N LYS A 200 -13.45 -24.69 19.30
CA LYS A 200 -13.43 -23.37 18.64
C LYS A 200 -12.00 -22.93 18.37
N PHE A 201 -11.84 -22.03 17.39
CA PHE A 201 -10.58 -21.38 17.10
C PHE A 201 -10.68 -19.88 17.47
N LYS A 202 -9.75 -19.35 18.27
CA LYS A 202 -9.74 -17.92 18.71
C LYS A 202 -11.11 -17.41 19.20
N ASN A 203 -11.83 -18.21 20.00
CA ASN A 203 -13.15 -17.91 20.54
C ASN A 203 -14.33 -17.93 19.55
N GLU A 204 -14.18 -18.40 18.32
CA GLU A 204 -15.23 -18.54 17.32
C GLU A 204 -15.42 -20.00 16.89
N TYR A 205 -16.67 -20.38 16.61
CA TYR A 205 -17.03 -21.69 16.05
C TYR A 205 -17.03 -21.61 14.52
N TYR A 206 -15.97 -22.12 13.89
CA TYR A 206 -15.81 -22.17 12.44
C TYR A 206 -16.41 -23.43 11.83
N THR A 207 -16.82 -23.36 10.56
CA THR A 207 -17.30 -24.51 9.80
C THR A 207 -16.21 -25.59 9.64
N SER A 208 -14.95 -25.19 9.57
CA SER A 208 -13.80 -26.08 9.59
C SER A 208 -13.75 -26.98 10.84
N CYS A 209 -14.19 -26.49 12.00
CA CYS A 209 -14.27 -27.32 13.23
C CYS A 209 -15.33 -28.41 13.12
N VAL A 210 -16.48 -28.11 12.52
CA VAL A 210 -17.55 -29.08 12.25
C VAL A 210 -17.03 -30.18 11.33
N ILE A 211 -16.41 -29.77 10.23
CA ILE A 211 -15.87 -30.68 9.22
C ILE A 211 -14.79 -31.60 9.81
N GLN A 212 -13.88 -31.04 10.63
CA GLN A 212 -12.85 -31.85 11.28
C GLN A 212 -13.47 -32.89 12.23
N GLU A 213 -14.54 -32.59 12.98
CA GLU A 213 -15.23 -33.53 13.82
C GLU A 213 -15.97 -34.60 13.01
N MET A 214 -16.52 -34.27 11.83
CA MET A 214 -17.09 -35.26 10.90
C MET A 214 -16.00 -36.23 10.38
N ILE A 215 -14.85 -35.71 10.01
CA ILE A 215 -13.70 -36.53 9.57
C ILE A 215 -13.22 -37.44 10.71
N ASN A 216 -13.15 -36.95 11.95
CA ASN A 216 -12.76 -37.73 13.12
C ASN A 216 -13.73 -38.91 13.40
N ASP A 217 -15.00 -38.74 13.04
CA ASP A 217 -16.02 -39.79 13.13
C ASP A 217 -16.10 -40.66 11.85
N ASN A 218 -15.08 -40.61 10.97
CA ASN A 218 -14.96 -41.36 9.71
C ASN A 218 -16.07 -41.06 8.68
N ILE A 219 -16.63 -39.84 8.68
CA ILE A 219 -17.52 -39.40 7.61
C ILE A 219 -16.67 -38.95 6.43
N ASP A 220 -16.98 -39.51 5.27
CA ASP A 220 -16.30 -39.18 4.03
C ASP A 220 -16.72 -37.80 3.53
N ILE A 221 -15.75 -36.94 3.31
CA ILE A 221 -15.92 -35.57 2.76
C ILE A 221 -14.94 -35.41 1.61
N TYR A 222 -15.44 -34.92 0.49
CA TYR A 222 -14.66 -34.80 -0.73
C TYR A 222 -14.37 -33.32 -1.04
N ASN A 223 -13.31 -33.08 -1.76
CA ASN A 223 -12.92 -31.78 -2.23
C ASN A 223 -13.28 -31.57 -3.71
N ASN A 224 -13.78 -30.38 -4.03
CA ASN A 224 -13.88 -29.90 -5.41
C ASN A 224 -13.04 -28.61 -5.51
N THR A 225 -11.93 -28.65 -6.23
CA THR A 225 -11.07 -27.47 -6.44
C THR A 225 -11.56 -26.69 -7.65
N ILE A 226 -11.96 -25.44 -7.45
CA ILE A 226 -12.31 -24.51 -8.52
C ILE A 226 -11.08 -23.69 -8.93
N GLU A 227 -11.04 -23.29 -10.20
CA GLU A 227 -9.97 -22.42 -10.67
C GLU A 227 -10.11 -21.02 -10.07
N ASN A 228 -8.98 -20.39 -9.72
CA ASN A 228 -8.95 -19.11 -9.03
C ASN A 228 -9.72 -18.00 -9.76
N ARG A 229 -9.75 -18.03 -11.10
CA ARG A 229 -10.50 -17.05 -11.93
C ARG A 229 -12.01 -17.05 -11.68
N TYR A 230 -12.55 -18.09 -11.07
CA TYR A 230 -13.99 -18.21 -10.81
C TYR A 230 -14.38 -17.86 -9.37
N TYR A 231 -13.42 -17.54 -8.53
CA TYR A 231 -13.64 -17.25 -7.12
C TYR A 231 -13.15 -15.86 -6.74
N PHE A 232 -13.99 -15.11 -6.06
CA PHE A 232 -13.68 -13.80 -5.50
C PHE A 232 -14.14 -13.70 -4.06
N SER A 233 -13.29 -13.11 -3.22
CA SER A 233 -13.60 -12.85 -1.82
C SER A 233 -13.69 -11.35 -1.56
N LEU A 234 -14.74 -10.92 -0.88
CA LEU A 234 -14.98 -9.56 -0.40
C LEU A 234 -14.99 -9.51 1.14
N GLY A 235 -14.32 -10.48 1.77
CA GLY A 235 -14.36 -10.75 3.20
C GLY A 235 -13.54 -9.80 4.06
N THR A 236 -12.62 -9.06 3.46
CA THR A 236 -11.79 -8.05 4.13
C THR A 236 -11.69 -6.78 3.27
N PRO A 237 -11.40 -5.61 3.89
CA PRO A 237 -11.16 -4.37 3.14
C PRO A 237 -10.07 -4.50 2.09
N GLU A 238 -9.00 -5.24 2.39
CA GLU A 238 -7.90 -5.51 1.46
C GLU A 238 -8.41 -6.31 0.24
N GLN A 239 -9.20 -7.36 0.45
CA GLN A 239 -9.78 -8.16 -0.63
C GLN A 239 -10.72 -7.33 -1.51
N ILE A 240 -11.50 -6.42 -0.92
CA ILE A 240 -12.33 -5.47 -1.67
C ILE A 240 -11.45 -4.55 -2.52
N GLU A 241 -10.36 -4.06 -1.97
CA GLU A 241 -9.46 -3.19 -2.71
C GLU A 241 -8.83 -3.92 -3.91
N TYR A 242 -8.33 -5.15 -3.73
CA TYR A 242 -7.84 -5.98 -4.85
C TYR A 242 -8.92 -6.19 -5.91
N PHE A 243 -10.14 -6.52 -5.51
CA PHE A 243 -11.24 -6.77 -6.43
C PHE A 243 -11.61 -5.56 -7.30
N LYS A 244 -11.46 -4.34 -6.79
CA LYS A 244 -11.73 -3.11 -7.55
C LYS A 244 -10.77 -2.90 -8.73
N TYR A 245 -9.59 -3.54 -8.71
CA TYR A 245 -8.62 -3.41 -9.80
C TYR A 245 -8.91 -4.37 -10.96
N ILE A 246 -8.77 -3.83 -12.18
CA ILE A 246 -8.85 -4.56 -13.43
C ILE A 246 -7.48 -4.50 -14.09
N PHE A 247 -6.91 -5.66 -14.41
CA PHE A 247 -5.65 -5.76 -15.11
C PHE A 247 -5.89 -6.34 -16.49
N LEU A 248 -5.51 -5.60 -17.52
CA LEU A 248 -5.63 -6.00 -18.91
C LEU A 248 -4.24 -6.17 -19.50
N PHE A 249 -3.96 -7.35 -20.00
CA PHE A 249 -2.67 -7.71 -20.55
C PHE A 249 -2.78 -7.89 -22.06
N ASP A 250 -1.91 -7.26 -22.83
CA ASP A 250 -1.57 -7.81 -24.11
C ASP A 250 -0.84 -9.15 -23.94
N LEU A 251 -0.79 -9.98 -24.96
CA LEU A 251 -0.22 -11.31 -24.89
C LEU A 251 1.21 -11.35 -25.45
N ASP A 252 1.34 -11.03 -26.75
CA ASP A 252 2.57 -11.19 -27.52
C ASP A 252 3.57 -10.09 -27.23
N GLY A 253 4.77 -10.44 -26.78
CA GLY A 253 5.79 -9.45 -26.38
C GLY A 253 5.53 -8.86 -24.98
N THR A 254 4.34 -9.08 -24.42
CA THR A 254 3.95 -8.63 -23.06
C THR A 254 4.07 -9.75 -22.04
N LEU A 255 3.26 -10.81 -22.13
CA LEU A 255 3.34 -11.98 -21.24
C LEU A 255 4.25 -13.07 -21.81
N ILE A 256 4.29 -13.19 -23.14
CA ILE A 256 4.95 -14.26 -23.87
C ILE A 256 5.96 -13.66 -24.85
N ASP A 257 7.17 -14.25 -24.92
CA ASP A 257 8.19 -13.88 -25.89
C ASP A 257 7.93 -14.59 -27.23
N THR A 258 7.20 -13.91 -28.09
CA THR A 258 6.85 -14.40 -29.44
C THR A 258 7.61 -13.70 -30.56
N ASP A 259 8.36 -12.63 -30.29
CA ASP A 259 9.01 -11.80 -31.31
C ASP A 259 9.92 -12.62 -32.24
N THR A 260 10.82 -13.40 -31.65
CA THR A 260 11.74 -14.27 -32.43
C THR A 260 10.98 -15.32 -33.25
N HIS A 261 9.90 -15.83 -32.73
CA HIS A 261 9.06 -16.82 -33.39
C HIS A 261 8.37 -16.21 -34.61
N TYR A 262 7.75 -15.05 -34.47
CA TYR A 262 7.14 -14.33 -35.60
C TYR A 262 8.15 -13.90 -36.66
N ILE A 263 9.33 -13.43 -36.28
CA ILE A 263 10.42 -13.08 -37.20
C ILE A 263 10.74 -14.29 -38.09
N ASN A 264 10.90 -15.48 -37.54
CA ASN A 264 11.19 -16.70 -38.29
C ASN A 264 10.03 -17.11 -39.22
N ILE A 265 8.81 -17.01 -38.76
CA ILE A 265 7.62 -17.33 -39.59
C ILE A 265 7.49 -16.37 -40.75
N TRP A 266 7.59 -15.07 -40.51
CA TRP A 266 7.50 -14.09 -41.57
C TRP A 266 8.65 -14.17 -42.56
N ASN A 267 9.86 -14.55 -42.14
CA ASN A 267 10.95 -14.86 -43.05
C ASN A 267 10.62 -16.04 -43.98
N ILE A 268 10.01 -17.11 -43.48
CA ILE A 268 9.58 -18.24 -44.29
C ILE A 268 8.54 -17.77 -45.33
N ILE A 269 7.58 -16.98 -44.91
CA ILE A 269 6.49 -16.52 -45.78
C ILE A 269 6.95 -15.49 -46.81
N LEU A 270 7.75 -14.51 -46.40
CA LEU A 270 8.13 -13.37 -47.23
C LEU A 270 9.38 -13.61 -48.06
N ASN A 271 10.10 -14.72 -47.84
CA ASN A 271 11.24 -15.12 -48.65
C ASN A 271 10.91 -15.23 -50.15
N LYS A 272 9.68 -15.70 -50.49
CA LYS A 272 9.21 -15.75 -51.87
C LYS A 272 9.06 -14.39 -52.56
N TYR A 273 9.04 -13.30 -51.78
CA TYR A 273 9.02 -11.94 -52.26
C TYR A 273 10.39 -11.24 -52.13
N ASN A 274 11.46 -11.98 -51.78
CA ASN A 274 12.78 -11.48 -51.53
C ASN A 274 12.85 -10.42 -50.40
N ILE A 275 11.97 -10.53 -49.40
CA ILE A 275 11.92 -9.65 -48.24
C ILE A 275 12.49 -10.40 -47.04
N ILE A 276 13.51 -9.80 -46.40
CA ILE A 276 14.12 -10.31 -45.19
C ILE A 276 13.50 -9.58 -44.00
N VAL A 277 13.01 -10.32 -43.02
CA VAL A 277 12.46 -9.81 -41.79
C VAL A 277 13.50 -9.95 -40.71
N ASP A 278 14.25 -8.89 -40.44
CA ASP A 278 15.09 -8.77 -39.27
C ASP A 278 14.30 -8.13 -38.10
N LYS A 279 14.95 -7.99 -36.96
CA LYS A 279 14.32 -7.43 -35.75
C LYS A 279 13.83 -5.99 -35.98
N VAL A 280 14.60 -5.17 -36.70
CA VAL A 280 14.25 -3.76 -36.97
C VAL A 280 13.03 -3.69 -37.89
N PHE A 281 13.01 -4.52 -38.94
CA PHE A 281 11.86 -4.60 -39.86
C PHE A 281 10.62 -5.07 -39.11
N PHE A 282 10.73 -6.10 -38.27
CA PHE A 282 9.63 -6.63 -37.48
C PHE A 282 9.03 -5.56 -36.56
N GLU A 283 9.83 -4.90 -35.78
CA GLU A 283 9.39 -3.86 -34.82
C GLU A 283 8.71 -2.68 -35.53
N LYS A 284 9.21 -2.24 -36.65
CA LYS A 284 8.69 -1.10 -37.40
C LYS A 284 7.41 -1.42 -38.19
N ASN A 285 7.32 -2.60 -38.78
CA ASN A 285 6.33 -2.89 -39.80
C ASN A 285 5.28 -3.91 -39.36
N ILE A 286 5.58 -4.83 -38.46
CA ILE A 286 4.75 -5.98 -38.09
C ILE A 286 4.19 -5.86 -36.68
N LYS A 287 5.07 -5.62 -35.74
CA LYS A 287 4.75 -5.64 -34.30
C LYS A 287 3.55 -4.75 -33.95
N GLY A 288 2.56 -5.33 -33.26
CA GLY A 288 1.35 -4.62 -32.82
C GLY A 288 0.35 -4.27 -33.94
N LYS A 289 0.54 -4.76 -35.17
CA LYS A 289 -0.39 -4.57 -36.28
C LYS A 289 -1.11 -5.88 -36.63
N SER A 290 -2.35 -5.78 -37.13
CA SER A 290 -3.01 -6.94 -37.74
C SER A 290 -2.33 -7.33 -39.04
N ASP A 291 -2.40 -8.62 -39.41
CA ASP A 291 -1.85 -9.13 -40.64
C ASP A 291 -2.37 -8.34 -41.86
N LYS A 292 -3.65 -7.97 -41.81
CA LYS A 292 -4.28 -7.17 -42.88
C LYS A 292 -3.60 -5.82 -43.05
N LEU A 293 -3.41 -5.07 -41.98
CA LEU A 293 -2.76 -3.76 -42.03
C LEU A 293 -1.31 -3.86 -42.48
N PHE A 294 -0.58 -4.86 -41.98
CA PHE A 294 0.81 -5.10 -42.35
C PHE A 294 0.93 -5.46 -43.83
N LEU A 295 0.18 -6.47 -44.29
CA LEU A 295 0.26 -6.96 -45.69
C LEU A 295 -0.22 -5.89 -46.67
N GLN A 296 -1.27 -5.11 -46.38
CA GLN A 296 -1.71 -3.99 -47.22
C GLN A 296 -0.66 -2.86 -47.26
N SER A 297 0.05 -2.61 -46.17
CA SER A 297 1.14 -1.62 -46.18
C SER A 297 2.35 -2.06 -47.02
N LEU A 298 2.60 -3.36 -47.07
CA LEU A 298 3.70 -3.94 -47.84
C LEU A 298 3.33 -4.16 -49.30
N PHE A 299 2.09 -4.58 -49.54
CA PHE A 299 1.52 -4.86 -50.86
C PHE A 299 0.19 -4.12 -51.07
N PRO A 300 0.21 -2.83 -51.47
CA PRO A 300 -1.00 -2.00 -51.57
C PRO A 300 -2.13 -2.59 -52.44
N ASN A 301 -1.79 -3.42 -53.42
CA ASN A 301 -2.72 -4.04 -54.38
C ASN A 301 -3.02 -5.52 -54.09
N ILE A 302 -2.67 -6.01 -52.87
CA ILE A 302 -2.92 -7.42 -52.51
C ILE A 302 -4.42 -7.75 -52.58
N LYS A 303 -4.76 -8.86 -53.19
CA LYS A 303 -6.14 -9.33 -53.25
C LYS A 303 -6.55 -9.92 -51.89
N GLU A 304 -7.80 -9.72 -51.51
CA GLU A 304 -8.32 -10.20 -50.24
C GLU A 304 -8.12 -11.70 -50.03
N LYS A 305 -8.30 -12.51 -51.09
CA LYS A 305 -8.05 -13.95 -51.04
C LYS A 305 -6.58 -14.28 -50.71
N GLU A 306 -5.65 -13.60 -51.38
CA GLU A 306 -4.19 -13.82 -51.13
C GLU A 306 -3.78 -13.39 -49.73
N LEU A 307 -4.37 -12.30 -49.25
CA LEU A 307 -4.15 -11.85 -47.86
C LEU A 307 -4.61 -12.91 -46.84
N LEU A 308 -5.80 -13.48 -47.04
CA LEU A 308 -6.33 -14.53 -46.19
C LEU A 308 -5.49 -15.82 -46.27
N ASP A 309 -5.01 -16.19 -47.46
CA ASP A 309 -4.14 -17.36 -47.64
C ASP A 309 -2.80 -17.18 -46.92
N ILE A 310 -2.20 -15.98 -46.95
CA ILE A 310 -0.94 -15.67 -46.22
C ILE A 310 -1.17 -15.67 -44.72
N SER A 311 -2.23 -15.04 -44.26
CA SER A 311 -2.58 -15.04 -42.83
C SER A 311 -2.81 -16.45 -42.29
N LYS A 312 -3.51 -17.29 -43.04
CA LYS A 312 -3.73 -18.69 -42.69
C LYS A 312 -2.42 -19.47 -42.65
N GLN A 313 -1.56 -19.31 -43.66
CA GLN A 313 -0.23 -19.94 -43.68
C GLN A 313 0.59 -19.52 -42.47
N LYS A 314 0.56 -18.24 -42.06
CA LYS A 314 1.22 -17.74 -40.84
C LYS A 314 0.69 -18.42 -39.59
N ASP A 315 -0.64 -18.54 -39.49
CA ASP A 315 -1.28 -19.16 -38.33
C ASP A 315 -0.95 -20.65 -38.21
N GLU A 316 -0.93 -21.37 -39.30
CA GLU A 316 -0.52 -22.79 -39.37
C GLU A 316 0.94 -22.96 -38.92
N LEU A 317 1.86 -22.15 -39.44
CA LEU A 317 3.29 -22.18 -39.06
C LEU A 317 3.50 -21.78 -37.60
N PHE A 318 2.68 -20.88 -37.08
CA PHE A 318 2.72 -20.48 -35.68
C PHE A 318 2.33 -21.66 -34.78
N MET A 319 1.26 -22.36 -35.10
CA MET A 319 0.79 -23.49 -34.31
C MET A 319 1.73 -24.69 -34.34
N ASP A 320 2.39 -24.95 -35.45
CA ASP A 320 3.34 -26.07 -35.64
C ASP A 320 4.59 -25.96 -34.77
N LYS A 321 4.91 -24.77 -34.26
CA LYS A 321 6.14 -24.49 -33.51
C LYS A 321 5.91 -23.82 -32.16
N LEU A 322 4.75 -23.98 -31.56
CA LEU A 322 4.38 -23.39 -30.26
C LEU A 322 5.35 -23.74 -29.12
N GLU A 323 6.00 -24.92 -29.17
CA GLU A 323 6.97 -25.36 -28.17
C GLU A 323 8.22 -24.46 -28.03
N ASN A 324 8.47 -23.62 -29.06
CA ASN A 324 9.61 -22.70 -29.07
C ASN A 324 9.33 -21.36 -28.37
N ILE A 325 8.08 -21.13 -27.99
CA ILE A 325 7.65 -19.87 -27.33
C ILE A 325 8.03 -19.96 -25.83
N LYS A 326 8.38 -18.82 -25.23
CA LYS A 326 8.70 -18.72 -23.82
C LYS A 326 7.79 -17.72 -23.13
N ILE A 327 7.46 -18.02 -21.90
CA ILE A 327 6.85 -17.04 -20.98
C ILE A 327 7.95 -16.16 -20.40
N PHE A 328 7.69 -14.85 -20.25
CA PHE A 328 8.66 -13.96 -19.62
C PHE A 328 8.85 -14.27 -18.14
N ASP A 329 10.06 -14.04 -17.63
CA ASP A 329 10.40 -14.25 -16.24
C ASP A 329 9.51 -13.42 -15.31
N GLY A 330 9.03 -14.03 -14.24
CA GLY A 330 8.20 -13.40 -13.23
C GLY A 330 6.70 -13.29 -13.55
N VAL A 331 6.26 -13.59 -14.80
CA VAL A 331 4.84 -13.48 -15.19
C VAL A 331 3.94 -14.35 -14.31
N LEU A 332 4.30 -15.62 -14.10
CA LEU A 332 3.47 -16.53 -13.29
C LEU A 332 3.33 -16.04 -11.85
N ASP A 333 4.44 -15.66 -11.23
CA ASP A 333 4.45 -15.14 -9.87
C ASP A 333 3.66 -13.82 -9.75
N PHE A 334 3.72 -12.99 -10.77
CA PHE A 334 2.98 -11.75 -10.83
C PHE A 334 1.47 -11.99 -10.92
N LEU A 335 1.02 -12.86 -11.85
CA LEU A 335 -0.40 -13.21 -11.98
C LEU A 335 -0.95 -13.87 -10.71
N GLN A 336 -0.14 -14.69 -10.02
CA GLN A 336 -0.51 -15.27 -8.73
C GLN A 336 -0.73 -14.19 -7.64
N LYS A 337 0.11 -13.16 -7.61
CA LYS A 337 -0.03 -12.03 -6.66
C LYS A 337 -1.24 -11.14 -6.93
N LEU A 338 -1.79 -11.18 -8.15
CA LEU A 338 -3.02 -10.46 -8.51
C LEU A 338 -4.31 -11.24 -8.19
N GLN A 339 -4.20 -12.32 -7.44
CA GLN A 339 -5.34 -13.11 -6.95
C GLN A 339 -6.39 -12.18 -6.31
N ASN A 340 -7.66 -12.42 -6.61
CA ASN A 340 -8.82 -11.59 -6.24
C ASN A 340 -8.99 -10.30 -7.04
N SER A 341 -8.14 -10.02 -8.04
CA SER A 341 -8.37 -8.96 -9.03
C SER A 341 -9.01 -9.54 -10.30
N ARG A 342 -9.54 -8.66 -11.13
CA ARG A 342 -10.17 -9.04 -12.42
C ARG A 342 -9.13 -8.96 -13.54
N LEU A 343 -8.82 -10.09 -14.17
CA LEU A 343 -7.75 -10.19 -15.16
C LEU A 343 -8.29 -10.49 -16.54
N GLY A 344 -7.85 -9.74 -17.55
CA GLY A 344 -8.21 -9.95 -18.95
C GLY A 344 -6.99 -9.96 -19.87
N ILE A 345 -7.08 -10.76 -20.95
CA ILE A 345 -6.14 -10.72 -22.08
C ILE A 345 -6.81 -10.00 -23.22
N ILE A 346 -6.13 -8.99 -23.80
CA ILE A 346 -6.57 -8.19 -24.94
C ILE A 346 -5.48 -8.27 -26.01
N THR A 347 -5.65 -9.11 -27.01
CA THR A 347 -4.61 -9.41 -28.00
C THR A 347 -5.07 -9.29 -29.45
N SER A 348 -4.12 -9.03 -30.33
CA SER A 348 -4.35 -9.07 -31.79
C SER A 348 -4.23 -10.47 -32.39
N CYS A 349 -3.88 -11.49 -31.60
CA CYS A 349 -3.86 -12.87 -31.98
C CYS A 349 -5.26 -13.42 -32.26
N ASN A 350 -5.35 -14.46 -33.12
CA ASN A 350 -6.58 -15.19 -33.26
C ASN A 350 -6.88 -16.08 -32.06
N LYS A 351 -8.15 -16.43 -31.88
CA LYS A 351 -8.64 -17.17 -30.70
C LYS A 351 -7.94 -18.51 -30.49
N ASN A 352 -7.70 -19.28 -31.57
CA ASN A 352 -7.09 -20.61 -31.47
C ASN A 352 -5.63 -20.52 -30.95
N ALA A 353 -4.87 -19.54 -31.44
CA ALA A 353 -3.50 -19.30 -30.99
C ALA A 353 -3.47 -18.90 -29.52
N VAL A 354 -4.36 -18.00 -29.10
CA VAL A 354 -4.47 -17.58 -27.68
C VAL A 354 -4.79 -18.76 -26.80
N GLU A 355 -5.79 -19.58 -27.13
CA GLU A 355 -6.17 -20.76 -26.35
C GLU A 355 -5.02 -21.76 -26.25
N ALA A 356 -4.30 -22.00 -27.36
CA ALA A 356 -3.14 -22.88 -27.36
C ALA A 356 -2.00 -22.40 -26.47
N ILE A 357 -1.67 -21.10 -26.52
CA ILE A 357 -0.64 -20.46 -25.67
C ILE A 357 -1.05 -20.54 -24.20
N LEU A 358 -2.29 -20.18 -23.87
CA LEU A 358 -2.75 -20.20 -22.49
C LEU A 358 -2.77 -21.61 -21.89
N ASN A 359 -3.07 -22.62 -22.70
CA ASN A 359 -3.00 -24.02 -22.29
C ASN A 359 -1.56 -24.47 -22.10
N LEU A 360 -0.64 -24.12 -23.00
CA LEU A 360 0.78 -24.47 -22.93
C LEU A 360 1.41 -24.02 -21.61
N PHE A 361 1.12 -22.78 -21.20
CA PHE A 361 1.67 -22.17 -19.98
C PHE A 361 0.74 -22.25 -18.77
N ASN A 362 -0.41 -22.94 -18.91
CA ASN A 362 -1.41 -23.08 -17.85
C ASN A 362 -1.87 -21.74 -17.26
N LEU A 363 -2.05 -20.72 -18.12
CA LEU A 363 -2.47 -19.37 -17.73
C LEU A 363 -3.98 -19.23 -17.60
N ASN A 364 -4.77 -20.12 -18.20
CA ASN A 364 -6.23 -20.09 -18.17
C ASN A 364 -6.81 -19.94 -16.76
N LYS A 365 -6.17 -20.55 -15.77
CA LYS A 365 -6.63 -20.51 -14.36
C LYS A 365 -6.58 -19.15 -13.68
N TYR A 366 -5.90 -18.15 -14.29
CA TYR A 366 -5.81 -16.78 -13.77
C TYR A 366 -6.72 -15.81 -14.50
N ILE A 367 -6.99 -16.05 -15.79
CA ILE A 367 -7.58 -15.09 -16.71
C ILE A 367 -9.11 -15.22 -16.73
N ASN A 368 -9.81 -14.14 -16.37
CA ASN A 368 -11.28 -14.10 -16.33
C ASN A 368 -11.90 -13.97 -17.72
N ILE A 369 -11.28 -13.15 -18.61
CA ILE A 369 -11.74 -12.95 -19.98
C ILE A 369 -10.60 -12.93 -20.99
N ILE A 370 -10.93 -13.26 -22.22
CA ILE A 370 -10.02 -13.15 -23.36
C ILE A 370 -10.75 -12.36 -24.44
N VAL A 371 -10.07 -11.37 -25.01
CA VAL A 371 -10.47 -10.66 -26.23
C VAL A 371 -9.40 -10.88 -27.27
N SER A 372 -9.74 -11.61 -28.28
CA SER A 372 -8.91 -11.95 -29.44
C SER A 372 -9.27 -11.10 -30.67
N SER A 373 -8.53 -11.24 -31.75
CA SER A 373 -8.88 -10.58 -33.03
C SER A 373 -10.23 -10.99 -33.59
N ASN A 374 -10.76 -12.15 -33.18
CA ASN A 374 -12.05 -12.65 -33.63
C ASN A 374 -13.25 -11.99 -32.93
N ASP A 375 -13.02 -11.35 -31.79
CA ASP A 375 -14.07 -10.81 -30.93
C ASP A 375 -14.43 -9.35 -31.24
N VAL A 376 -13.63 -8.67 -32.06
CA VAL A 376 -13.75 -7.25 -32.38
C VAL A 376 -13.72 -6.99 -33.89
N THR A 377 -14.36 -5.89 -34.30
CA THR A 377 -14.38 -5.46 -35.72
C THR A 377 -13.16 -4.57 -36.00
N ASN A 378 -12.84 -3.66 -35.10
CA ASN A 378 -11.73 -2.75 -35.27
C ASN A 378 -10.60 -3.16 -34.32
N HIS A 379 -9.43 -3.45 -34.89
CA HIS A 379 -8.26 -3.91 -34.16
C HIS A 379 -7.44 -2.73 -33.59
N LYS A 380 -6.48 -3.02 -32.69
CA LYS A 380 -5.49 -2.06 -32.23
C LYS A 380 -4.85 -1.34 -33.44
N PRO A 381 -4.72 0.00 -33.42
CA PRO A 381 -4.82 0.97 -32.34
C PRO A 381 -6.23 1.50 -32.05
N ASN A 382 -7.31 0.94 -32.61
CA ASN A 382 -8.66 1.31 -32.25
C ASN A 382 -8.96 0.94 -30.79
N PRO A 383 -9.73 1.75 -30.03
CA PRO A 383 -10.03 1.47 -28.62
C PRO A 383 -10.98 0.28 -28.38
N GLU A 384 -11.65 -0.20 -29.41
CA GLU A 384 -12.70 -1.25 -29.34
C GLU A 384 -12.26 -2.48 -28.54
N PRO A 385 -11.04 -3.07 -28.73
CA PRO A 385 -10.63 -4.25 -27.99
C PRO A 385 -10.61 -4.04 -26.47
N TYR A 386 -10.09 -2.90 -26.01
CA TYR A 386 -10.04 -2.58 -24.57
C TYR A 386 -11.40 -2.22 -24.01
N ILE A 387 -12.22 -1.44 -24.74
CA ILE A 387 -13.61 -1.13 -24.35
C ILE A 387 -14.42 -2.41 -24.22
N TYR A 388 -14.30 -3.31 -25.20
CA TYR A 388 -15.01 -4.59 -25.17
C TYR A 388 -14.55 -5.46 -24.01
N GLY A 389 -13.26 -5.54 -23.76
CA GLY A 389 -12.71 -6.27 -22.61
C GLY A 389 -13.23 -5.73 -21.28
N LEU A 390 -13.25 -4.42 -21.09
CA LEU A 390 -13.80 -3.79 -19.89
C LEU A 390 -15.28 -4.13 -19.70
N SER A 391 -16.09 -4.07 -20.76
CA SER A 391 -17.52 -4.39 -20.71
C SER A 391 -17.81 -5.84 -20.29
N LYS A 392 -16.86 -6.75 -20.50
CA LYS A 392 -16.96 -8.16 -20.08
C LYS A 392 -16.57 -8.38 -18.63
N LEU A 393 -15.68 -7.53 -18.08
CA LEU A 393 -15.20 -7.66 -16.72
C LEU A 393 -16.03 -6.88 -15.70
N SER A 394 -16.70 -5.82 -16.14
CA SER A 394 -17.52 -4.97 -15.28
C SER A 394 -18.63 -4.30 -16.10
N ASN A 395 -19.84 -4.32 -15.56
CA ASN A 395 -20.94 -3.54 -16.13
C ASN A 395 -20.74 -2.02 -15.93
N PHE A 396 -19.92 -1.64 -14.95
CA PHE A 396 -19.59 -0.27 -14.61
C PHE A 396 -18.22 -0.22 -13.92
N VAL A 397 -17.35 0.63 -14.41
CA VAL A 397 -16.06 0.91 -13.78
C VAL A 397 -16.18 2.24 -13.06
N GLU A 398 -16.22 2.22 -11.72
CA GLU A 398 -16.36 3.43 -10.90
C GLU A 398 -15.18 4.39 -11.07
N ASP A 399 -13.98 3.84 -11.20
CA ASP A 399 -12.74 4.60 -11.24
C ASP A 399 -11.79 4.02 -12.31
N MET A 400 -11.67 4.70 -13.43
CA MET A 400 -10.75 4.32 -14.51
C MET A 400 -9.27 4.30 -14.08
N ASN A 401 -8.91 4.93 -12.95
CA ASN A 401 -7.57 4.83 -12.40
C ASN A 401 -7.26 3.43 -11.83
N LYS A 402 -8.28 2.61 -11.62
CA LYS A 402 -8.15 1.21 -11.20
C LYS A 402 -8.06 0.22 -12.37
N VAL A 403 -8.11 0.70 -13.58
CA VAL A 403 -7.86 -0.10 -14.78
C VAL A 403 -6.40 0.05 -15.18
N ILE A 404 -5.69 -1.06 -15.23
CA ILE A 404 -4.25 -1.12 -15.50
C ILE A 404 -4.02 -1.97 -16.73
N VAL A 405 -3.28 -1.43 -17.70
CA VAL A 405 -2.94 -2.12 -18.94
C VAL A 405 -1.46 -2.42 -18.98
N PHE A 406 -1.09 -3.61 -19.45
CA PHE A 406 0.28 -4.01 -19.75
C PHE A 406 0.39 -4.23 -21.25
N GLU A 407 1.33 -3.53 -21.88
CA GLU A 407 1.54 -3.51 -23.32
C GLU A 407 3.03 -3.39 -23.67
N ASP A 408 3.39 -3.82 -24.89
CA ASP A 408 4.75 -3.70 -25.42
C ASP A 408 4.82 -3.07 -26.81
N SER A 409 3.68 -2.71 -27.38
CA SER A 409 3.54 -2.15 -28.72
C SER A 409 2.89 -0.76 -28.73
N ILE A 410 3.34 0.11 -29.64
CA ILE A 410 2.75 1.45 -29.80
C ILE A 410 1.27 1.34 -30.20
N SER A 411 0.92 0.37 -31.04
CA SER A 411 -0.45 0.13 -31.48
C SER A 411 -1.37 -0.24 -30.31
N GLY A 412 -0.89 -1.12 -29.43
CA GLY A 412 -1.62 -1.51 -28.23
C GLY A 412 -1.72 -0.38 -27.20
N TYR A 413 -0.63 0.34 -26.98
CA TYR A 413 -0.64 1.53 -26.14
C TYR A 413 -1.69 2.55 -26.62
N MET A 414 -1.70 2.88 -27.92
CA MET A 414 -2.67 3.81 -28.49
C MET A 414 -4.11 3.30 -28.36
N SER A 415 -4.32 2.00 -28.50
CA SER A 415 -5.62 1.38 -28.31
C SER A 415 -6.14 1.55 -26.88
N ALA A 416 -5.30 1.30 -25.87
CA ALA A 416 -5.63 1.49 -24.48
C ALA A 416 -5.84 2.99 -24.13
N TYR A 417 -4.95 3.84 -24.62
CA TYR A 417 -5.04 5.30 -24.39
C TYR A 417 -6.32 5.88 -25.00
N ASN A 418 -6.67 5.48 -26.24
CA ASN A 418 -7.91 5.91 -26.91
C ASN A 418 -9.17 5.35 -26.22
N ALA A 419 -9.05 4.28 -25.42
CA ALA A 419 -10.10 3.77 -24.55
C ALA A 419 -10.21 4.54 -23.23
N ASN A 420 -9.52 5.69 -23.07
CA ASN A 420 -9.42 6.51 -21.87
C ASN A 420 -8.79 5.79 -20.67
N ILE A 421 -7.92 4.82 -20.91
CA ILE A 421 -7.14 4.16 -19.85
C ILE A 421 -5.80 4.89 -19.74
N ASN A 422 -5.55 5.48 -18.57
CA ASN A 422 -4.33 6.27 -18.31
C ASN A 422 -3.21 5.47 -17.63
N ASN A 423 -3.53 4.35 -17.01
CA ASN A 423 -2.57 3.53 -16.28
C ASN A 423 -2.03 2.43 -17.20
N ILE A 424 -1.09 2.78 -18.06
CA ILE A 424 -0.49 1.87 -19.00
C ILE A 424 0.96 1.60 -18.60
N PHE A 425 1.28 0.35 -18.36
CA PHE A 425 2.63 -0.16 -18.14
C PHE A 425 3.17 -0.68 -19.47
N PHE A 426 4.23 -0.04 -19.96
CA PHE A 426 4.83 -0.37 -21.23
C PHE A 426 6.10 -1.20 -21.02
N LYS A 427 6.12 -2.42 -21.54
CA LYS A 427 7.24 -3.32 -21.45
C LYS A 427 8.29 -2.98 -22.52
N ILE A 428 9.47 -2.61 -22.10
CA ILE A 428 10.58 -2.38 -23.04
C ILE A 428 11.27 -3.72 -23.34
N ASN A 429 11.15 -4.16 -24.58
CA ASN A 429 11.86 -5.34 -25.08
C ASN A 429 13.16 -4.94 -25.80
N ASN A 430 13.35 -3.64 -26.14
CA ASN A 430 14.56 -3.12 -26.82
C ASN A 430 14.74 -1.61 -26.64
N ILE A 431 15.97 -1.15 -26.72
CA ILE A 431 16.39 0.26 -26.61
C ILE A 431 16.11 0.95 -27.96
N PHE A 432 14.94 1.49 -28.16
CA PHE A 432 14.68 2.50 -29.20
C PHE A 432 14.05 3.73 -28.53
N ASP A 433 14.37 4.92 -29.08
CA ASP A 433 13.76 6.21 -28.69
C ASP A 433 12.27 6.22 -28.95
N ILE A 434 11.50 5.55 -28.11
CA ILE A 434 10.04 5.55 -28.19
C ILE A 434 9.53 6.69 -27.31
N THR A 435 9.18 7.79 -27.94
CA THR A 435 8.47 8.89 -27.29
C THR A 435 7.00 8.49 -27.09
N ILE A 436 6.69 7.73 -26.05
CA ILE A 436 5.32 7.39 -25.67
C ILE A 436 4.90 8.35 -24.56
N PRO A 437 3.88 9.20 -24.80
CA PRO A 437 3.40 10.11 -23.76
C PRO A 437 2.70 9.32 -22.63
N GLN A 438 3.07 9.61 -21.39
CA GLN A 438 2.33 9.19 -20.18
C GLN A 438 2.23 7.68 -19.90
N CYS A 439 3.22 6.84 -20.25
CA CYS A 439 3.25 5.45 -19.85
C CYS A 439 4.29 5.20 -18.73
N LYS A 440 4.09 4.11 -18.00
CA LYS A 440 5.06 3.59 -17.03
C LYS A 440 5.88 2.51 -17.71
N ILE A 441 7.19 2.61 -17.62
CA ILE A 441 8.09 1.65 -18.24
C ILE A 441 8.48 0.58 -17.23
N PHE A 442 8.51 -0.67 -17.65
CA PHE A 442 9.05 -1.77 -16.87
C PHE A 442 9.80 -2.76 -17.76
N ASN A 443 10.78 -3.44 -17.20
CA ASN A 443 11.61 -4.41 -17.93
C ASN A 443 11.27 -5.84 -17.56
N ASN A 444 10.95 -6.09 -16.29
CA ASN A 444 10.76 -7.42 -15.75
C ASN A 444 9.57 -7.46 -14.76
N TYR A 445 8.77 -8.52 -14.82
CA TYR A 445 7.64 -8.73 -13.90
C TYR A 445 8.08 -8.96 -12.44
N ASN A 446 9.30 -9.41 -12.20
CA ASN A 446 9.84 -9.55 -10.84
C ASN A 446 9.96 -8.21 -10.09
N GLU A 447 10.01 -7.09 -10.81
CA GLU A 447 10.06 -5.73 -10.27
C GLU A 447 8.68 -5.20 -9.85
N LEU A 448 7.62 -5.89 -10.27
CA LEU A 448 6.24 -5.47 -10.06
C LEU A 448 5.63 -6.20 -8.86
N SER A 449 5.02 -5.44 -7.98
CA SER A 449 4.10 -5.94 -6.95
C SER A 449 2.80 -5.14 -7.02
N PHE A 450 1.73 -5.68 -6.42
CA PHE A 450 0.46 -4.94 -6.34
C PHE A 450 0.68 -3.61 -5.62
N GLU A 451 1.46 -3.60 -4.55
CA GLU A 451 1.80 -2.41 -3.80
C GLU A 451 2.57 -1.39 -4.64
N THR A 452 3.56 -1.82 -5.44
CA THR A 452 4.30 -0.90 -6.32
C THR A 452 3.42 -0.32 -7.42
N ILE A 453 2.45 -1.07 -7.91
CA ILE A 453 1.47 -0.59 -8.90
C ILE A 453 0.53 0.44 -8.27
N LEU A 454 0.01 0.17 -7.07
CA LEU A 454 -0.83 1.10 -6.32
C LEU A 454 -0.10 2.39 -5.98
N LEU A 455 1.12 2.27 -5.47
CA LEU A 455 1.98 3.40 -5.14
C LEU A 455 2.22 4.29 -6.37
N ASN A 456 2.60 3.69 -7.51
CA ASN A 456 2.83 4.42 -8.74
C ASN A 456 1.60 5.21 -9.21
N ASN A 457 0.39 4.68 -9.05
CA ASN A 457 -0.83 5.37 -9.46
C ASN A 457 -1.10 6.61 -8.60
N SER A 458 -0.97 6.50 -7.28
CA SER A 458 -1.15 7.63 -6.38
C SER A 458 -0.11 8.74 -6.60
N TYR A 459 1.13 8.37 -6.94
CA TYR A 459 2.20 9.35 -7.15
C TYR A 459 2.12 10.11 -8.47
N ILE A 460 1.65 9.49 -9.54
CA ILE A 460 1.41 10.19 -10.81
C ILE A 460 0.36 11.28 -10.64
N GLU A 461 -0.71 11.00 -9.92
CA GLU A 461 -1.73 11.99 -9.60
C GLU A 461 -1.16 13.15 -8.78
N ILE A 462 -0.37 12.82 -7.75
CA ILE A 462 0.34 13.82 -6.94
C ILE A 462 1.25 14.68 -7.80
N VAL A 463 2.06 14.07 -8.69
CA VAL A 463 2.97 14.80 -9.58
C VAL A 463 2.20 15.69 -10.57
N LYS A 464 1.14 15.17 -11.18
CA LYS A 464 0.28 15.96 -12.12
C LYS A 464 -0.32 17.18 -11.44
N ASN A 465 -0.74 17.07 -10.19
CA ASN A 465 -1.35 18.17 -9.45
C ASN A 465 -0.33 19.22 -8.95
N CYS A 466 0.93 18.83 -8.77
CA CYS A 466 1.96 19.67 -8.18
C CYS A 466 2.93 20.26 -9.20
N ILE A 467 3.19 19.58 -10.31
CA ILE A 467 4.19 19.99 -11.30
C ILE A 467 3.49 20.49 -12.55
N ASN A 468 3.44 21.82 -12.71
CA ASN A 468 2.88 22.50 -13.90
C ASN A 468 3.80 22.46 -15.13
N ILE A 469 4.59 21.41 -15.30
CA ILE A 469 5.50 21.24 -16.44
C ILE A 469 5.02 20.02 -17.21
N PRO A 470 4.74 20.13 -18.52
CA PRO A 470 4.37 18.96 -19.33
C PRO A 470 5.50 17.95 -19.37
N PHE A 471 5.18 16.70 -19.05
CA PHE A 471 6.16 15.62 -19.02
C PHE A 471 5.68 14.42 -19.86
N LYS A 472 6.64 13.61 -20.32
CA LYS A 472 6.40 12.43 -21.13
C LYS A 472 5.99 11.24 -20.28
N TYR A 473 6.82 10.90 -19.29
CA TYR A 473 6.61 9.79 -18.36
C TYR A 473 7.38 9.97 -17.07
N ILE A 474 7.05 9.15 -16.08
CA ILE A 474 7.70 9.10 -14.78
C ILE A 474 8.31 7.71 -14.61
N GLU A 475 9.61 7.69 -14.30
CA GLU A 475 10.36 6.49 -14.00
C GLU A 475 10.55 6.37 -12.49
N ASN A 476 10.22 5.22 -11.91
CA ASN A 476 10.58 4.92 -10.53
C ASN A 476 12.06 4.48 -10.50
N THR A 477 12.91 5.20 -9.82
CA THR A 477 14.33 4.88 -9.75
C THR A 477 14.66 3.80 -8.71
N HIS A 478 13.66 3.05 -8.21
CA HIS A 478 13.78 1.91 -7.28
C HIS A 478 14.52 2.15 -5.95
N ASP A 479 14.93 3.35 -5.70
CA ASP A 479 15.48 3.72 -4.40
C ASP A 479 14.35 4.14 -3.45
N ILE A 480 13.66 3.14 -2.86
CA ILE A 480 13.15 3.37 -1.51
C ILE A 480 14.42 3.67 -0.72
N LEU A 481 14.65 4.93 -0.44
CA LEU A 481 15.73 5.30 0.46
C LEU A 481 15.45 4.58 1.76
N LYS A 482 16.12 3.44 1.99
CA LYS A 482 16.04 2.64 3.24
C LYS A 482 16.46 3.43 4.48
N SER A 483 16.94 4.64 4.27
CA SER A 483 17.10 5.70 5.27
C SER A 483 15.84 6.55 5.43
N GLY A 484 14.68 6.03 5.03
CA GLY A 484 13.38 6.67 5.26
C GLY A 484 13.26 7.07 6.71
N GLY A 485 12.87 8.33 6.97
CA GLY A 485 12.62 8.81 8.30
C GLY A 485 11.63 7.89 9.02
N TYR A 486 11.72 7.83 10.34
CA TYR A 486 10.83 6.99 11.18
C TYR A 486 9.33 7.23 10.94
N ILE A 487 8.95 8.31 10.27
CA ILE A 487 7.59 8.87 10.25
C ILE A 487 7.00 8.98 8.84
N CYS A 488 7.83 9.14 7.80
CA CYS A 488 7.38 9.32 6.40
C CYS A 488 7.95 8.24 5.48
N ASP A 489 7.18 7.92 4.44
CA ASP A 489 7.69 7.16 3.30
C ASP A 489 8.33 8.12 2.30
N VAL A 490 9.52 7.80 1.82
CA VAL A 490 10.29 8.64 0.90
C VAL A 490 10.61 7.85 -0.36
N TYR A 491 10.20 8.37 -1.52
CA TYR A 491 10.34 7.73 -2.82
C TYR A 491 11.08 8.61 -3.80
N SER A 492 11.95 8.04 -4.61
CA SER A 492 12.71 8.73 -5.65
C SER A 492 12.11 8.45 -7.03
N TYR A 493 11.91 9.50 -7.81
CA TYR A 493 11.40 9.42 -9.17
C TYR A 493 12.19 10.30 -10.12
N LYS A 494 12.30 9.84 -11.37
CA LYS A 494 12.80 10.62 -12.49
C LYS A 494 11.66 10.97 -13.43
N ILE A 495 11.46 12.24 -13.68
CA ILE A 495 10.43 12.75 -14.60
C ILE A 495 11.10 13.14 -15.91
N HIS A 496 10.69 12.54 -17.00
CA HIS A 496 11.18 12.86 -18.33
C HIS A 496 10.27 13.93 -18.96
N LEU A 497 10.85 15.10 -19.21
CA LEU A 497 10.12 16.26 -19.72
C LEU A 497 9.94 16.20 -21.26
N ASN A 498 8.97 16.93 -21.80
CA ASN A 498 8.70 16.96 -23.23
C ASN A 498 9.85 17.52 -24.07
N ASN A 499 10.72 18.33 -23.47
CA ASN A 499 11.91 18.93 -24.10
C ASN A 499 13.16 18.04 -23.99
N ASN A 500 13.03 16.76 -23.59
CA ASN A 500 14.08 15.78 -23.33
C ASN A 500 14.96 16.06 -22.10
N ASP A 501 14.63 17.05 -21.27
CA ASP A 501 15.27 17.22 -19.97
C ASP A 501 14.74 16.20 -18.96
N GLU A 502 15.53 15.96 -17.92
CA GLU A 502 15.16 15.07 -16.81
C GLU A 502 15.06 15.88 -15.52
N LEU A 503 14.01 15.58 -14.74
CA LEU A 503 13.81 16.15 -13.42
C LEU A 503 13.81 15.03 -12.37
N ASN A 504 14.81 15.04 -11.50
CA ASN A 504 14.89 14.06 -10.42
C ASN A 504 14.24 14.62 -9.15
N ILE A 505 13.25 13.92 -8.65
CA ILE A 505 12.44 14.36 -7.51
C ILE A 505 12.41 13.31 -6.38
N ILE A 506 12.13 13.82 -5.19
CA ILE A 506 11.74 13.02 -4.02
C ILE A 506 10.29 13.31 -3.71
N ILE A 507 9.49 12.28 -3.52
CA ILE A 507 8.15 12.39 -2.95
C ILE A 507 8.18 11.88 -1.52
N LYS A 508 7.94 12.77 -0.57
CA LYS A 508 7.82 12.48 0.85
C LYS A 508 6.34 12.40 1.20
N LYS A 509 5.87 11.22 1.63
CA LYS A 509 4.46 10.95 1.94
C LYS A 509 4.28 10.58 3.41
N SER A 510 3.23 11.10 4.05
CA SER A 510 2.88 10.71 5.42
C SER A 510 2.59 9.22 5.52
N ASN A 511 3.15 8.57 6.54
CA ASN A 511 2.88 7.16 6.84
C ASN A 511 1.85 7.05 7.96
N ASN A 512 0.82 6.22 7.78
CA ASN A 512 -0.27 6.03 8.73
C ASN A 512 -0.23 4.68 9.46
N ASN A 513 0.76 3.84 9.18
CA ASN A 513 0.72 2.41 9.51
C ASN A 513 1.66 1.97 10.65
N ASN A 514 2.38 2.89 11.32
CA ASN A 514 3.28 2.53 12.41
C ASN A 514 2.95 3.29 13.71
N SER A 515 3.49 2.81 14.85
CA SER A 515 3.28 3.42 16.17
C SER A 515 3.78 4.87 16.25
N LEU A 516 4.81 5.21 15.48
CA LEU A 516 5.39 6.55 15.44
C LEU A 516 4.53 7.53 14.65
N SER A 517 3.70 7.05 13.73
CA SER A 517 2.76 7.89 12.97
C SER A 517 1.66 8.51 13.85
N GLU A 518 1.26 7.85 14.93
CA GLU A 518 0.35 8.46 15.91
C GLU A 518 0.98 9.66 16.62
N THR A 519 2.26 9.54 16.98
CA THR A 519 3.00 10.65 17.57
C THR A 519 3.18 11.80 16.57
N ALA A 520 3.48 11.49 15.32
CA ALA A 520 3.56 12.48 14.25
C ALA A 520 2.26 13.26 14.06
N LYS A 521 1.11 12.59 14.13
CA LYS A 521 -0.21 13.23 14.06
C LYS A 521 -0.48 14.13 15.28
N LYS A 522 -0.16 13.67 16.49
CA LYS A 522 -0.32 14.45 17.73
C LYS A 522 0.54 15.72 17.73
N LEU A 523 1.70 15.68 17.12
CA LEU A 523 2.62 16.80 16.93
C LEU A 523 2.35 17.63 15.67
N ASN A 524 1.40 17.24 14.82
CA ASN A 524 1.10 17.86 13.51
C ASN A 524 2.29 17.91 12.55
N LEU A 525 3.22 16.97 12.62
CA LEU A 525 4.51 17.05 11.91
C LEU A 525 4.33 17.17 10.39
N TYR A 526 3.42 16.42 9.80
CA TYR A 526 3.16 16.47 8.36
C TYR A 526 2.58 17.81 7.92
N LEU A 527 1.65 18.38 8.72
CA LEU A 527 1.05 19.68 8.45
C LEU A 527 2.07 20.82 8.61
N ASN A 528 2.96 20.72 9.59
CA ASN A 528 4.02 21.70 9.82
C ASN A 528 4.97 21.79 8.61
N GLU A 529 5.43 20.66 8.10
CA GLU A 529 6.33 20.62 6.96
C GLU A 529 5.65 21.11 5.67
N LYS A 530 4.39 20.67 5.44
CA LYS A 530 3.59 21.20 4.34
C LYS A 530 3.45 22.73 4.44
N TYR A 531 3.07 23.21 5.63
CA TYR A 531 2.93 24.66 5.89
C TYR A 531 4.22 25.42 5.62
N PHE A 532 5.36 24.86 6.02
CA PHE A 532 6.68 25.47 5.75
C PHE A 532 6.90 25.65 4.26
N TYR A 533 6.73 24.62 3.45
CA TYR A 533 6.96 24.71 2.01
C TYR A 533 5.94 25.62 1.30
N ASP A 534 4.68 25.60 1.71
CA ASP A 534 3.63 26.43 1.10
C ASP A 534 3.77 27.95 1.43
N ASN A 535 4.23 28.29 2.65
CA ASN A 535 4.08 29.65 3.17
C ASN A 535 5.40 30.33 3.55
N LEU A 536 6.46 29.57 3.85
CA LEU A 536 7.69 30.09 4.42
C LEU A 536 8.92 29.88 3.55
N ALA A 537 9.04 28.77 2.86
CA ALA A 537 10.24 28.40 2.09
C ALA A 537 10.65 29.49 1.10
N HIS A 538 9.72 30.04 0.34
CA HIS A 538 9.96 31.12 -0.62
C HIS A 538 10.46 32.44 0.02
N LYS A 539 10.34 32.59 1.34
CA LYS A 539 10.82 33.77 2.08
C LYS A 539 12.26 33.65 2.53
N ILE A 540 12.83 32.44 2.42
CA ILE A 540 14.15 32.11 2.97
C ILE A 540 15.07 31.38 1.99
N ASP A 541 14.58 30.92 0.83
CA ASP A 541 15.35 30.19 -0.18
C ASP A 541 16.59 30.90 -0.68
N TYR A 542 16.59 32.22 -0.60
CA TYR A 542 17.76 33.08 -0.91
C TYR A 542 18.76 33.25 0.27
N LEU A 543 18.37 32.85 1.48
CA LEU A 543 19.18 32.97 2.70
C LEU A 543 19.72 31.62 3.16
N LEU A 544 18.86 30.60 3.07
CA LEU A 544 19.13 29.25 3.57
C LEU A 544 19.03 28.25 2.41
N ASN A 545 20.03 27.39 2.27
CA ASN A 545 19.95 26.34 1.26
C ASN A 545 18.93 25.28 1.74
N ILE A 546 17.88 25.14 0.99
CA ILE A 546 16.82 24.12 1.17
C ILE A 546 16.53 23.45 -0.17
N PRO A 547 16.03 22.20 -0.20
CA PRO A 547 15.61 21.58 -1.44
C PRO A 547 14.52 22.41 -2.10
N LYS A 548 14.58 22.54 -3.43
CA LYS A 548 13.49 23.14 -4.18
C LYS A 548 12.22 22.32 -3.97
N CYS A 549 11.14 22.96 -3.58
CA CYS A 549 9.82 22.36 -3.52
C CYS A 549 9.09 22.58 -4.85
N TYR A 550 8.63 21.50 -5.47
CA TYR A 550 7.87 21.54 -6.72
C TYR A 550 6.37 21.64 -6.45
N GLY A 551 5.91 21.28 -5.26
CA GLY A 551 4.55 21.40 -4.80
C GLY A 551 4.23 20.51 -3.62
N THR A 552 3.07 20.73 -3.02
CA THR A 552 2.51 19.92 -1.96
C THR A 552 1.13 19.43 -2.35
N TYR A 553 0.76 18.27 -1.91
CA TYR A 553 -0.54 17.67 -2.14
C TYR A 553 -1.11 17.16 -0.81
N SER A 554 -2.43 17.24 -0.64
CA SER A 554 -3.11 16.63 0.50
C SER A 554 -4.45 16.06 0.05
N ASP A 555 -4.71 14.84 0.43
CA ASP A 555 -6.01 14.20 0.37
C ASP A 555 -6.55 13.97 1.81
N ASP A 556 -7.72 13.36 1.94
CA ASP A 556 -8.38 13.14 3.25
C ASP A 556 -7.52 12.36 4.27
N ASN A 557 -6.53 11.61 3.80
CA ASN A 557 -5.75 10.69 4.64
C ASN A 557 -4.24 10.94 4.61
N ASN A 558 -3.71 11.64 3.58
CA ASN A 558 -2.27 11.73 3.36
C ASN A 558 -1.84 13.14 2.98
N ILE A 559 -0.62 13.46 3.37
CA ILE A 559 0.10 14.66 2.94
C ILE A 559 1.32 14.20 2.16
N SER A 560 1.55 14.81 1.00
CA SER A 560 2.71 14.54 0.15
C SER A 560 3.41 15.84 -0.19
N ILE A 561 4.74 15.80 -0.21
CA ILE A 561 5.60 16.95 -0.55
C ILE A 561 6.56 16.51 -1.64
N ILE A 562 6.65 17.26 -2.75
CA ILE A 562 7.55 16.96 -3.86
C ILE A 562 8.76 17.89 -3.78
N LEU A 563 9.92 17.29 -3.60
CA LEU A 563 11.19 17.99 -3.40
C LEU A 563 12.21 17.62 -4.48
N GLU A 564 13.18 18.50 -4.68
CA GLU A 564 14.40 18.21 -5.44
C GLU A 564 15.14 17.01 -4.83
N ASN A 565 15.60 16.09 -5.68
CA ASN A 565 16.45 15.00 -5.25
C ASN A 565 17.91 15.46 -5.14
N LEU A 566 18.38 15.70 -3.93
CA LEU A 566 19.75 16.18 -3.67
C LEU A 566 20.80 15.11 -3.91
N ASN A 567 20.46 13.80 -4.00
CA ASN A 567 21.43 12.75 -4.35
C ASN A 567 22.07 12.95 -5.73
N ASN A 568 21.49 13.77 -6.58
CA ASN A 568 22.07 14.12 -7.87
C ASN A 568 23.15 15.22 -7.78
N LYS A 569 23.30 15.85 -6.63
CA LYS A 569 24.37 16.82 -6.36
C LYS A 569 25.60 16.10 -5.81
N LYS A 570 26.76 16.68 -6.04
CA LYS A 570 28.00 16.20 -5.40
C LYS A 570 27.95 16.50 -3.91
N GLY A 571 27.90 15.48 -3.06
CA GLY A 571 27.82 15.64 -1.62
C GLY A 571 27.32 14.38 -0.93
N CYS A 572 26.94 14.50 0.31
CA CYS A 572 26.39 13.39 1.08
C CYS A 572 25.53 13.87 2.24
N PHE A 573 24.74 12.97 2.79
CA PHE A 573 24.03 13.12 4.07
C PHE A 573 24.91 12.62 5.22
N ASN A 574 24.57 13.05 6.43
CA ASN A 574 25.04 12.45 7.67
C ASN A 574 26.56 12.43 7.83
N ILE A 575 27.21 13.58 7.61
CA ILE A 575 28.65 13.72 7.90
C ILE A 575 28.88 13.61 9.41
N ASN A 576 29.94 12.91 9.77
CA ASN A 576 30.42 12.92 11.15
C ASN A 576 30.97 14.31 11.50
N LEU A 577 30.32 14.98 12.46
CA LEU A 577 30.67 16.31 12.93
C LEU A 577 31.72 16.31 14.04
N ASN A 578 32.05 15.15 14.60
CA ASN A 578 33.07 15.04 15.66
C ASN A 578 34.40 15.61 15.18
N ASN A 579 34.99 16.48 16.00
CA ASN A 579 36.23 17.18 15.69
C ASN A 579 36.23 18.09 14.45
N ASN A 580 35.04 18.39 13.88
CA ASN A 580 34.93 19.26 12.69
C ASN A 580 34.27 20.61 13.05
N ILE A 581 34.95 21.38 13.88
CA ILE A 581 34.42 22.69 14.36
C ILE A 581 34.05 23.62 13.19
N ASN A 582 34.84 23.63 12.12
CA ASN A 582 34.61 24.52 10.97
C ASN A 582 33.26 24.22 10.29
N LEU A 583 32.89 22.95 10.16
CA LEU A 583 31.62 22.55 9.57
C LEU A 583 30.47 22.85 10.54
N ILE A 584 30.65 22.61 11.84
CA ILE A 584 29.67 22.97 12.87
C ILE A 584 29.37 24.47 12.81
N LEU A 585 30.40 25.32 12.75
CA LEU A 585 30.21 26.77 12.66
C LEU A 585 29.53 27.19 11.34
N LYS A 586 29.79 26.50 10.23
CA LYS A 586 29.05 26.73 8.97
C LYS A 586 27.54 26.40 9.10
N ILE A 587 27.23 25.31 9.77
CA ILE A 587 25.83 24.92 10.03
C ILE A 587 25.17 26.02 10.89
N ILE A 588 25.83 26.44 11.98
CA ILE A 588 25.35 27.50 12.87
C ILE A 588 25.14 28.81 12.12
N ASP A 589 26.10 29.23 11.28
CA ASP A 589 26.00 30.45 10.45
C ASP A 589 24.78 30.38 9.52
N ASN A 590 24.55 29.27 8.87
CA ASN A 590 23.43 29.14 7.95
C ASN A 590 22.06 29.09 8.67
N ILE A 591 21.92 28.30 9.74
CA ILE A 591 20.63 28.20 10.45
C ILE A 591 20.32 29.50 11.20
N SER A 592 21.33 30.23 11.66
CA SER A 592 21.15 31.53 12.31
C SER A 592 20.45 32.56 11.39
N LYS A 593 20.61 32.45 10.07
CA LYS A 593 19.90 33.32 9.11
C LYS A 593 18.38 33.16 9.19
N LEU A 594 17.91 31.92 9.40
CA LEU A 594 16.49 31.65 9.68
C LEU A 594 16.04 32.33 10.99
N HIS A 595 16.83 32.15 12.06
CA HIS A 595 16.51 32.73 13.36
C HIS A 595 16.50 34.23 13.35
N ILE A 596 17.42 34.85 12.64
CA ILE A 596 17.54 36.32 12.51
C ILE A 596 16.41 36.91 11.64
N LYS A 597 16.10 36.25 10.51
CA LYS A 597 15.02 36.67 9.60
C LYS A 597 13.66 36.69 10.29
N PHE A 598 13.39 35.70 11.11
CA PHE A 598 12.14 35.53 11.86
C PHE A 598 12.36 35.74 13.36
N TYR A 599 13.04 36.82 13.72
CA TYR A 599 13.22 37.20 15.12
C TYR A 599 12.10 38.16 15.57
N TYR A 600 11.46 37.76 16.64
CA TYR A 600 10.31 38.48 17.22
C TYR A 600 10.63 38.90 18.65
N ASN A 601 10.69 40.19 18.93
CA ASN A 601 10.90 40.69 20.29
C ASN A 601 9.58 41.01 21.03
N LYS A 602 8.45 41.05 20.30
CA LYS A 602 7.11 41.28 20.83
C LYS A 602 6.08 40.40 20.14
N LYS A 603 4.95 40.16 20.81
CA LYS A 603 3.87 39.32 20.31
C LYS A 603 3.20 39.88 19.04
N ASP A 604 3.03 41.17 18.95
CA ASP A 604 2.40 41.89 17.84
C ASP A 604 3.17 41.83 16.51
N LEU A 605 4.44 41.42 16.57
CA LEU A 605 5.27 41.22 15.37
C LEU A 605 5.04 39.83 14.73
N VAL A 606 4.47 38.88 15.43
CA VAL A 606 4.13 37.55 14.91
C VAL A 606 2.85 37.63 14.10
N LYS A 607 2.97 37.58 12.77
CA LYS A 607 1.83 37.67 11.85
C LYS A 607 1.21 36.32 11.50
N ASP A 608 1.76 35.27 12.03
CA ASP A 608 1.39 33.91 11.69
C ASP A 608 0.77 33.18 12.87
N ASN A 609 -0.50 32.78 12.74
CA ASN A 609 -1.23 32.07 13.78
C ASN A 609 -1.08 30.56 13.72
N PHE A 610 -0.49 30.02 12.66
CA PHE A 610 -0.30 28.57 12.50
C PHE A 610 0.89 28.06 13.34
N ILE A 611 1.99 28.85 13.36
CA ILE A 611 3.22 28.43 14.05
C ILE A 611 3.07 28.64 15.56
N LYS A 612 3.18 27.55 16.29
CA LYS A 612 3.00 27.50 17.75
C LYS A 612 4.29 27.79 18.51
N THR A 613 4.17 28.23 19.75
CA THR A 613 5.30 28.23 20.71
C THR A 613 5.41 26.86 21.38
N VAL A 614 6.55 26.61 22.02
CA VAL A 614 6.83 25.31 22.71
C VAL A 614 5.75 24.94 23.73
N LYS A 615 5.24 25.90 24.52
CA LYS A 615 4.18 25.65 25.52
C LYS A 615 2.85 25.19 24.92
N ASP A 616 2.61 25.52 23.62
CA ASP A 616 1.40 25.15 22.92
C ASP A 616 1.47 23.72 22.38
N ILE A 617 2.65 23.09 22.46
CA ILE A 617 2.89 21.70 22.09
C ILE A 617 2.67 20.82 23.33
N SER A 618 1.42 20.66 23.75
CA SER A 618 1.04 19.93 24.99
C SER A 618 1.52 18.49 25.06
N TYR A 619 1.84 17.90 23.91
CA TYR A 619 2.29 16.50 23.84
C TYR A 619 3.65 16.27 24.50
N TYR A 620 4.55 17.26 24.53
CA TYR A 620 5.83 17.13 25.22
C TYR A 620 5.64 16.91 26.71
N ASP A 621 4.88 17.77 27.38
CA ASP A 621 4.58 17.68 28.79
C ASP A 621 3.85 16.38 29.14
N LYS A 622 2.86 16.01 28.32
CA LYS A 622 2.11 14.75 28.48
C LYS A 622 3.00 13.52 28.44
N LEU A 623 3.85 13.39 27.40
CA LEU A 623 4.73 12.23 27.24
C LEU A 623 5.72 12.12 28.41
N ILE A 624 6.33 13.24 28.81
CA ILE A 624 7.29 13.25 29.92
C ILE A 624 6.58 12.82 31.19
N THR A 625 5.42 13.37 31.51
CA THR A 625 4.64 13.01 32.70
C THR A 625 4.28 11.53 32.72
N GLU A 626 3.90 10.96 31.58
CA GLU A 626 3.49 9.56 31.49
C GLU A 626 4.65 8.57 31.49
N ARG A 627 5.83 8.94 30.95
CA ARG A 627 6.90 7.98 30.65
C ARG A 627 8.19 8.18 31.46
N TYR A 628 8.36 9.27 32.20
CA TYR A 628 9.62 9.58 32.90
C TYR A 628 10.00 8.51 33.92
N GLU A 629 9.07 8.03 34.75
CA GLU A 629 9.38 7.00 35.73
C GLU A 629 9.80 5.67 35.08
N GLN A 630 9.15 5.29 33.98
CA GLN A 630 9.54 4.11 33.22
C GLN A 630 10.94 4.29 32.59
N PHE A 631 11.24 5.47 32.08
CA PHE A 631 12.54 5.81 31.53
C PHE A 631 13.63 5.68 32.64
N LYS A 632 13.41 6.24 33.81
CA LYS A 632 14.33 6.19 34.94
C LYS A 632 14.64 4.76 35.37
N LEU A 633 13.61 3.93 35.49
CA LEU A 633 13.78 2.51 35.85
C LEU A 633 14.58 1.74 34.80
N ARG A 634 14.29 1.94 33.50
CA ARG A 634 15.00 1.24 32.40
C ARG A 634 16.47 1.61 32.30
N ASN A 635 16.82 2.84 32.65
CA ASN A 635 18.17 3.40 32.43
C ASN A 635 18.97 3.61 33.74
N GLN A 636 18.50 3.08 34.84
CA GLN A 636 19.09 3.29 36.17
C GLN A 636 20.60 3.08 36.25
N ILE A 637 21.14 2.11 35.50
CA ILE A 637 22.58 1.78 35.50
C ILE A 637 23.45 2.86 34.85
N PHE A 638 22.88 3.75 34.05
CA PHE A 638 23.58 4.83 33.36
C PHE A 638 23.44 6.18 34.04
N LEU A 639 22.55 6.29 35.04
CA LEU A 639 22.21 7.54 35.71
C LEU A 639 22.88 7.66 37.05
N SER A 640 23.78 8.66 37.23
CA SER A 640 24.33 9.02 38.56
C SER A 640 23.26 9.73 39.38
N ASN A 641 23.44 9.75 40.74
CA ASN A 641 22.53 10.46 41.63
C ASN A 641 22.41 11.95 41.28
N LYS A 642 23.50 12.60 40.85
CA LYS A 642 23.49 13.99 40.39
C LYS A 642 22.57 14.17 39.17
N ILE A 643 22.73 13.32 38.19
CA ILE A 643 21.92 13.37 36.94
C ILE A 643 20.45 13.05 37.24
N ILE A 644 20.17 12.08 38.09
CA ILE A 644 18.78 11.80 38.52
C ILE A 644 18.16 13.04 39.17
N THR A 645 18.89 13.72 40.04
CA THR A 645 18.41 14.96 40.69
C THR A 645 18.11 16.06 39.65
N ILE A 646 18.97 16.24 38.65
CA ILE A 646 18.76 17.19 37.56
C ILE A 646 17.50 16.81 36.77
N MET A 647 17.40 15.57 36.32
CA MET A 647 16.28 15.08 35.48
C MET A 647 14.95 15.07 36.25
N ASP A 648 14.95 14.74 37.56
CA ASP A 648 13.75 14.84 38.40
C ASP A 648 13.26 16.28 38.52
N ASN A 649 14.17 17.27 38.67
CA ASN A 649 13.81 18.68 38.68
C ASN A 649 13.27 19.16 37.35
N ILE A 650 13.86 18.72 36.23
CA ILE A 650 13.38 19.02 34.89
C ILE A 650 11.96 18.46 34.69
N SER A 651 11.76 17.16 34.98
CA SER A 651 10.47 16.49 34.82
C SER A 651 9.36 17.17 35.64
N LYS A 652 9.63 17.48 36.91
CA LYS A 652 8.68 18.16 37.82
C LYS A 652 8.34 19.58 37.36
N ASN A 653 9.29 20.29 36.74
CA ASN A 653 9.17 21.69 36.36
C ASN A 653 9.07 21.89 34.85
N PHE A 654 8.76 20.85 34.07
CA PHE A 654 8.82 20.87 32.61
C PHE A 654 7.92 21.95 32.02
N LYS A 655 6.74 22.13 32.56
CA LYS A 655 5.82 23.20 32.18
C LYS A 655 6.40 24.61 32.37
N LYS A 656 7.25 24.81 33.41
CA LYS A 656 7.96 26.06 33.63
C LYS A 656 9.03 26.29 32.59
N ILE A 657 9.75 25.22 32.18
CA ILE A 657 10.75 25.25 31.09
C ILE A 657 10.11 25.65 29.79
N THR A 658 8.99 25.01 29.39
CA THR A 658 8.27 25.38 28.16
C THR A 658 7.72 26.81 28.18
N ASN A 659 7.33 27.31 29.35
CA ASN A 659 6.95 28.71 29.51
C ASN A 659 8.14 29.68 29.32
N ILE A 660 9.32 29.39 29.88
CA ILE A 660 10.54 30.19 29.68
C ILE A 660 10.85 30.28 28.17
N LEU A 661 10.84 29.14 27.48
CA LEU A 661 11.14 29.06 26.06
C LEU A 661 10.08 29.74 25.18
N SER A 662 8.88 29.94 25.68
CA SER A 662 7.78 30.60 24.98
C SER A 662 7.66 32.09 25.28
N THR A 663 8.56 32.66 26.11
CA THR A 663 8.64 34.12 26.36
C THR A 663 9.41 34.81 25.25
N TYR A 664 9.06 36.08 24.93
CA TYR A 664 9.83 36.84 23.96
C TYR A 664 11.20 37.25 24.53
N PRO A 665 12.25 37.34 23.68
CA PRO A 665 12.23 37.19 22.23
C PRO A 665 12.13 35.75 21.79
N LEU A 666 11.58 35.56 20.59
CA LEU A 666 11.42 34.25 19.93
C LEU A 666 11.95 34.32 18.50
N SER A 667 12.36 33.18 17.99
CA SER A 667 12.72 32.98 16.59
C SER A 667 11.94 31.82 16.01
N LEU A 668 11.77 31.80 14.67
CA LEU A 668 11.35 30.58 14.00
C LEU A 668 12.50 29.59 14.01
N CYS A 669 12.30 28.45 14.66
CA CYS A 669 13.26 27.37 14.75
C CYS A 669 12.89 26.24 13.79
N HIS A 670 13.90 25.56 13.27
CA HIS A 670 13.76 24.30 12.51
C HIS A 670 13.20 23.19 13.40
N GLY A 671 13.70 23.13 14.63
CA GLY A 671 13.24 22.21 15.68
C GLY A 671 13.87 20.81 15.66
N ASP A 672 14.52 20.40 14.57
CA ASP A 672 15.18 19.08 14.45
C ASP A 672 16.49 19.19 13.65
N VAL A 673 17.34 20.16 13.99
CA VAL A 673 18.64 20.36 13.34
C VAL A 673 19.61 19.27 13.81
N LYS A 674 19.93 18.37 12.91
CA LYS A 674 20.86 17.24 13.15
C LYS A 674 21.54 16.83 11.84
N SER A 675 22.69 16.16 11.92
CA SER A 675 23.46 15.77 10.74
C SER A 675 22.68 14.94 9.71
N PRO A 676 21.80 13.99 10.11
CA PRO A 676 20.94 13.26 9.17
C PRO A 676 19.95 14.14 8.39
N ASN A 677 19.54 15.29 8.92
CA ASN A 677 18.62 16.23 8.29
C ASN A 677 19.36 17.32 7.49
N ILE A 678 20.65 17.14 7.23
CA ILE A 678 21.48 18.07 6.47
C ILE A 678 22.16 17.31 5.32
N PHE A 679 21.98 17.79 4.09
CA PHE A 679 22.78 17.38 2.96
C PHE A 679 23.94 18.36 2.81
N TYR A 680 25.15 17.83 2.62
CA TYR A 680 26.38 18.62 2.52
C TYR A 680 26.89 18.65 1.08
N GLU A 681 26.41 19.64 0.30
CA GLU A 681 26.89 19.87 -1.07
C GLU A 681 28.37 20.17 -1.06
N ASP A 682 29.14 19.54 -1.96
CA ASP A 682 30.60 19.60 -1.98
C ASP A 682 31.26 19.32 -0.61
N PHE A 683 30.58 18.51 0.24
CA PHE A 683 31.01 18.12 1.57
C PHE A 683 31.19 19.26 2.59
N ASN A 684 30.73 20.45 2.30
CA ASN A 684 30.96 21.61 3.17
C ASN A 684 29.84 22.67 3.15
N LYS A 685 28.87 22.59 2.23
CA LYS A 685 27.76 23.53 2.12
C LYS A 685 26.47 22.87 2.59
N PRO A 686 25.93 23.25 3.75
CA PRO A 686 24.75 22.58 4.31
C PRO A 686 23.46 22.99 3.59
N TYR A 687 22.63 22.00 3.25
CA TYR A 687 21.23 22.12 2.86
C TYR A 687 20.36 21.52 3.98
N PHE A 688 19.38 22.26 4.44
CA PHE A 688 18.52 21.83 5.53
C PHE A 688 17.25 21.17 4.98
N LEU A 689 16.86 20.05 5.59
CA LEU A 689 15.72 19.23 5.24
C LEU A 689 14.88 18.95 6.47
N ASP A 690 13.66 18.45 6.25
CA ASP A 690 12.80 17.90 7.30
C ASP A 690 12.28 18.95 8.30
N PHE A 691 11.59 19.96 7.79
CA PHE A 691 11.00 21.06 8.56
C PHE A 691 9.72 20.68 9.32
N GLN A 692 9.64 19.45 9.82
CA GLN A 692 8.45 18.90 10.50
C GLN A 692 8.23 19.53 11.89
N TYR A 693 9.31 19.92 12.55
CA TYR A 693 9.28 20.45 13.91
C TYR A 693 9.34 21.96 13.99
N ILE A 694 8.98 22.68 12.91
CA ILE A 694 8.98 24.15 12.95
C ILE A 694 8.09 24.70 14.06
N HIS A 695 8.63 25.58 14.85
CA HIS A 695 7.91 26.29 15.92
C HIS A 695 8.64 27.57 16.34
N LEU A 696 7.96 28.41 17.11
CA LEU A 696 8.58 29.59 17.74
C LEU A 696 9.26 29.17 19.05
N ASN A 697 10.57 29.44 19.13
CA ASN A 697 11.40 29.09 20.27
C ASN A 697 12.62 30.04 20.36
N LYS A 698 13.52 29.77 21.27
CA LYS A 698 14.84 30.40 21.29
C LYS A 698 15.71 29.77 20.18
N GLY A 699 16.30 30.56 19.31
CA GLY A 699 17.13 30.01 18.24
C GLY A 699 18.30 29.13 18.72
N ILE A 700 18.80 29.38 19.92
CA ILE A 700 19.81 28.52 20.57
C ILE A 700 19.32 27.06 20.74
N SER A 701 18.02 26.79 20.74
CA SER A 701 17.46 25.45 20.83
C SER A 701 17.91 24.55 19.68
N ASP A 702 17.96 25.07 18.44
CA ASP A 702 18.43 24.32 17.27
C ASP A 702 19.92 23.99 17.37
N ILE A 703 20.72 24.92 17.92
CA ILE A 703 22.16 24.73 18.11
C ILE A 703 22.43 23.66 19.19
N ILE A 704 21.72 23.75 20.30
CA ILE A 704 21.86 22.76 21.40
C ILE A 704 21.44 21.37 20.91
N PHE A 705 20.36 21.26 20.15
CA PHE A 705 19.92 19.98 19.62
C PHE A 705 20.93 19.39 18.63
N LEU A 706 21.48 20.21 17.72
CA LEU A 706 22.58 19.81 16.83
C LEU A 706 23.77 19.23 17.60
N LEU A 707 24.20 19.91 18.67
CA LEU A 707 25.33 19.47 19.48
C LEU A 707 25.04 18.17 20.21
N VAL A 708 23.89 18.05 20.87
CA VAL A 708 23.52 16.86 21.66
C VAL A 708 23.33 15.62 20.77
N GLU A 709 22.74 15.79 19.58
CA GLU A 709 22.41 14.65 18.70
C GLU A 709 23.59 14.26 17.80
N SER A 710 24.30 15.24 17.22
CA SER A 710 25.25 14.99 16.12
C SER A 710 26.72 15.15 16.49
N VAL A 711 27.03 15.59 17.72
CA VAL A 711 28.41 15.84 18.17
C VAL A 711 28.65 15.18 19.51
N ASP A 712 29.62 14.25 19.58
CA ASP A 712 30.07 13.71 20.87
C ASP A 712 30.56 14.85 21.76
N PHE A 713 30.16 14.84 23.02
CA PHE A 713 30.44 15.94 23.91
C PHE A 713 31.93 16.26 23.98
N ASP A 714 32.26 17.47 23.58
CA ASP A 714 33.56 18.11 23.72
C ASP A 714 33.34 19.53 24.25
N LYS A 715 33.99 19.84 25.40
CA LYS A 715 33.85 21.11 26.10
C LYS A 715 34.22 22.32 25.20
N ASN A 716 35.32 22.22 24.44
CA ASN A 716 35.81 23.32 23.65
C ASN A 716 34.87 23.57 22.46
N ILE A 717 34.40 22.51 21.78
CA ILE A 717 33.42 22.61 20.68
C ILE A 717 32.14 23.25 21.21
N CYS A 718 31.63 22.79 22.35
CA CYS A 718 30.46 23.31 22.99
C CYS A 718 30.56 24.83 23.27
N ASP A 719 31.61 25.26 23.96
CA ASP A 719 31.84 26.65 24.31
C ASP A 719 31.98 27.55 23.07
N ILE A 720 32.74 27.10 22.04
CA ILE A 720 32.93 27.85 20.79
C ILE A 720 31.60 27.97 20.08
N ALA A 721 30.84 26.90 19.93
CA ALA A 721 29.56 26.89 19.18
C ALA A 721 28.51 27.83 19.83
N ILE A 722 28.35 27.77 21.16
CA ILE A 722 27.42 28.58 21.91
C ILE A 722 27.80 30.05 21.83
N LYS A 723 29.12 30.38 22.05
CA LYS A 723 29.61 31.74 21.96
C LYS A 723 29.52 32.31 20.54
N TYR A 724 29.82 31.51 19.52
CA TYR A 724 29.72 31.91 18.14
C TYR A 724 28.29 32.31 17.76
N TYR A 725 27.30 31.46 18.10
CA TYR A 725 25.89 31.79 17.85
C TYR A 725 25.46 33.09 18.55
N TYR A 726 25.81 33.29 19.81
CA TYR A 726 25.53 34.54 20.51
C TYR A 726 26.18 35.76 19.78
N THR A 727 27.42 35.60 19.33
CA THR A 727 28.13 36.66 18.58
C THR A 727 27.42 37.00 17.27
N LEU A 728 26.89 35.98 16.55
CA LEU A 728 26.11 36.21 15.32
C LEU A 728 24.85 37.07 15.58
N LEU A 729 24.15 36.80 16.70
CA LEU A 729 22.99 37.61 17.07
C LEU A 729 23.37 39.09 17.29
N LEU A 730 24.46 39.37 18.04
CA LEU A 730 24.93 40.71 18.28
C LEU A 730 25.38 41.42 17.02
N GLN A 731 26.10 40.71 16.14
CA GLN A 731 26.54 41.26 14.83
C GLN A 731 25.37 41.64 13.92
N ASN A 732 24.22 41.03 14.10
CA ASN A 732 23.01 41.34 13.35
C ASN A 732 22.07 42.30 14.14
N ASN A 733 22.63 43.09 15.06
CA ASN A 733 21.89 44.07 15.86
C ASN A 733 20.76 43.51 16.71
N ILE A 734 20.83 42.25 17.09
CA ILE A 734 19.91 41.64 18.02
C ILE A 734 20.48 41.83 19.43
N SER A 735 19.89 42.71 20.21
CA SER A 735 20.25 42.90 21.61
C SER A 735 19.64 41.76 22.44
N TYR A 736 20.49 40.93 22.97
CA TYR A 736 20.12 39.82 23.83
C TYR A 736 20.93 39.89 25.12
N ASP A 737 20.27 39.98 26.26
CA ASP A 737 20.93 39.96 27.57
C ASP A 737 21.62 38.62 27.78
N TYR A 738 22.89 38.66 28.20
CA TYR A 738 23.70 37.46 28.30
C TYR A 738 23.26 36.50 29.44
N GLU A 739 22.79 37.03 30.56
CA GLU A 739 22.28 36.19 31.63
C GLU A 739 20.94 35.51 31.24
N LYS A 740 20.09 36.24 30.56
CA LYS A 740 18.89 35.66 29.95
C LYS A 740 19.22 34.61 28.87
N TYR A 741 20.22 34.87 28.04
CA TYR A 741 20.70 33.89 27.07
C TYR A 741 21.18 32.61 27.70
N LYS A 742 21.87 32.65 28.84
CA LYS A 742 22.30 31.46 29.60
C LYS A 742 21.10 30.66 30.13
N ILE A 743 20.09 31.34 30.67
CA ILE A 743 18.86 30.68 31.13
C ILE A 743 18.14 29.99 29.95
N ASP A 744 17.99 30.71 28.81
CA ASP A 744 17.33 30.19 27.61
C ASP A 744 18.11 29.02 27.01
N LEU A 745 19.46 29.02 27.07
CA LEU A 745 20.34 27.92 26.70
C LEU A 745 20.06 26.67 27.54
N GLN A 746 20.06 26.81 28.86
CA GLN A 746 19.86 25.68 29.79
C GLN A 746 18.43 25.13 29.66
N ALA A 747 17.44 26.01 29.52
CA ALA A 747 16.06 25.63 29.28
C ALA A 747 15.90 24.87 27.92
N SER A 748 16.64 25.29 26.89
CA SER A 748 16.64 24.62 25.59
C SER A 748 17.16 23.19 25.65
N LEU A 749 18.25 22.96 26.41
CA LEU A 749 18.78 21.63 26.66
C LEU A 749 17.76 20.75 27.37
N CYS A 750 17.05 21.32 28.36
CA CYS A 750 16.07 20.64 29.19
C CYS A 750 14.71 20.40 28.49
N CYS A 751 14.50 20.88 27.29
CA CYS A 751 13.21 20.75 26.59
C CYS A 751 13.22 19.65 25.52
N PHE A 752 13.53 19.98 24.28
CA PHE A 752 13.40 19.04 23.17
C PHE A 752 14.37 17.85 23.27
N SER A 753 15.63 18.09 23.65
CA SER A 753 16.61 17.02 23.86
C SER A 753 16.17 16.06 24.97
N PHE A 754 15.60 16.58 26.06
CA PHE A 754 15.07 15.77 27.16
C PHE A 754 13.84 14.96 26.71
N PHE A 755 12.91 15.57 25.97
CA PHE A 755 11.75 14.92 25.41
C PHE A 755 12.15 13.77 24.47
N VAL A 756 13.06 14.01 23.52
CA VAL A 756 13.56 12.99 22.57
C VAL A 756 14.22 11.83 23.31
N CYS A 757 15.02 12.13 24.35
CA CYS A 757 15.67 11.11 25.17
C CYS A 757 14.65 10.18 25.85
N ILE A 758 13.61 10.73 26.47
CA ILE A 758 12.57 9.93 27.14
C ILE A 758 11.78 9.16 26.12
N TRP A 759 11.37 9.80 25.01
CA TRP A 759 10.58 9.17 23.99
C TRP A 759 11.27 7.90 23.46
N PHE A 760 12.46 8.02 22.90
CA PHE A 760 13.15 6.89 22.27
C PHE A 760 13.60 5.81 23.25
N ASN A 761 13.97 6.17 24.50
CA ASN A 761 14.33 5.18 25.53
C ASN A 761 13.13 4.46 26.17
N THR A 762 11.90 4.87 25.85
CA THR A 762 10.67 4.21 26.33
C THR A 762 9.88 3.52 25.23
N GLU A 763 10.23 3.73 23.97
CA GLU A 763 9.66 3.01 22.84
C GLU A 763 10.10 1.53 22.80
N ASP A 764 9.41 0.73 21.97
CA ASP A 764 9.86 -0.62 21.64
C ASP A 764 11.10 -0.54 20.74
N ILE A 765 12.22 -1.08 21.22
CA ILE A 765 13.50 -1.08 20.49
C ILE A 765 13.39 -1.74 19.10
N ASN A 766 12.41 -2.65 18.89
CA ASN A 766 12.20 -3.31 17.62
C ASN A 766 11.49 -2.41 16.58
N SER A 767 10.87 -1.32 17.03
CA SER A 767 10.26 -0.32 16.17
C SER A 767 11.27 0.69 15.62
N LEU A 768 12.51 0.66 16.09
CA LEU A 768 13.56 1.62 15.75
C LEU A 768 14.48 1.09 14.66
N ASN A 769 14.78 1.93 13.67
CA ASN A 769 15.71 1.60 12.58
C ASN A 769 17.17 1.48 13.11
N ASP A 770 17.58 2.38 14.02
CA ASP A 770 18.85 2.28 14.75
C ASP A 770 18.60 1.95 16.22
N LYS A 771 18.82 0.70 16.59
CA LYS A 771 18.65 0.21 17.95
C LYS A 771 19.68 0.76 18.94
N SER A 772 20.79 1.32 18.46
CA SER A 772 21.84 1.91 19.29
C SER A 772 21.59 3.38 19.62
N PHE A 773 20.75 4.05 18.84
CA PHE A 773 20.48 5.49 18.98
C PHE A 773 20.01 5.91 20.38
N PRO A 774 19.02 5.25 21.01
CA PRO A 774 18.51 5.72 22.30
C PRO A 774 19.59 5.81 23.37
N LEU A 775 20.43 4.80 23.46
CA LEU A 775 21.49 4.75 24.47
C LEU A 775 22.62 5.75 24.18
N LYS A 776 23.04 5.87 22.93
CA LYS A 776 24.07 6.86 22.54
C LYS A 776 23.59 8.27 22.83
N PHE A 777 22.35 8.59 22.46
CA PHE A 777 21.75 9.89 22.70
C PHE A 777 21.67 10.20 24.21
N LEU A 778 21.21 9.24 25.02
CA LEU A 778 21.16 9.37 26.47
C LEU A 778 22.56 9.67 27.08
N GLN A 779 23.57 8.88 26.70
CA GLN A 779 24.92 9.05 27.25
C GLN A 779 25.53 10.40 26.86
N ASN A 780 25.23 10.89 25.67
CA ASN A 780 25.69 12.20 25.22
C ASN A 780 24.94 13.32 25.95
N LEU A 781 23.62 13.25 26.03
CA LEU A 781 22.78 14.22 26.75
C LEU A 781 23.22 14.38 28.23
N ILE A 782 23.53 13.27 28.91
CA ILE A 782 24.04 13.30 30.31
C ILE A 782 25.29 14.19 30.42
N LYS A 783 26.23 14.05 29.47
CA LYS A 783 27.47 14.85 29.50
C LYS A 783 27.20 16.33 29.29
N TYR A 784 26.31 16.68 28.34
CA TYR A 784 25.89 18.06 28.14
C TYR A 784 25.14 18.63 29.35
N MET A 785 24.26 17.85 29.98
CA MET A 785 23.55 18.26 31.20
C MET A 785 24.51 18.50 32.36
N ASP A 786 25.45 17.58 32.58
CA ASP A 786 26.44 17.69 33.65
C ASP A 786 27.34 18.92 33.51
N TYR A 787 27.60 19.33 32.28
CA TYR A 787 28.45 20.50 31.97
C TYR A 787 27.69 21.84 31.97
N LEU A 788 26.49 21.90 31.34
CA LEU A 788 25.80 23.15 31.04
C LEU A 788 24.78 23.55 32.13
N ILE A 789 24.24 22.61 32.89
CA ILE A 789 23.21 22.90 33.91
C ILE A 789 23.88 23.26 35.21
N ASP A 790 23.70 24.49 35.67
CA ASP A 790 24.22 25.00 36.91
C ASP A 790 23.15 25.01 38.04
N ASN A 791 23.61 25.16 39.30
CA ASN A 791 22.73 25.21 40.45
C ASN A 791 21.82 26.44 40.43
N PHE A 792 22.27 27.57 39.85
CA PHE A 792 21.46 28.77 39.75
C PHE A 792 20.21 28.52 38.90
N PHE A 793 20.34 27.86 37.79
CA PHE A 793 19.21 27.48 36.97
C PHE A 793 18.26 26.49 37.64
N LEU A 794 18.82 25.48 38.34
CA LEU A 794 17.98 24.53 39.06
C LEU A 794 17.18 25.20 40.16
N ASP A 795 17.83 26.10 40.96
CA ASP A 795 17.15 26.89 41.99
C ASP A 795 16.07 27.83 41.40
N PHE A 796 16.35 28.38 40.20
CA PHE A 796 15.40 29.19 39.48
C PHE A 796 14.18 28.38 38.99
N LEU A 797 14.36 27.12 38.66
CA LEU A 797 13.26 26.23 38.30
C LEU A 797 12.39 25.86 39.49
N ILE A 798 12.96 25.73 40.68
CA ILE A 798 12.25 25.32 41.90
C ILE A 798 11.46 26.50 42.49
N LYS A 799 12.02 27.71 42.48
CA LYS A 799 11.34 28.93 42.87
C LYS A 799 10.23 29.32 41.88
#